data_2441d2475084fbfa676f0e5b23bd410d
#
_entry.id   2441d2475084fbfa676f0e5b23bd410d
#
_cell.length_a   1.000
_cell.length_b   1.000
_cell.length_c   1.000
_cell.angle_alpha   90.00
_cell.angle_beta   90.00
_cell.angle_gamma   90.00
#
_symmetry.space_group_name_H-M   'P 1'
#
loop_
_entity.id
_entity.type
_entity.pdbx_description
1 polymer ?
#
loop_
_entity_poly.entity_id
_entity_poly.type
_entity_poly.pdbx_seq_one_letter_code
_entity_poly.pdbx_strand_id
1 'polypeptide(L)'
;MPLRRTALSGSGTAGPSALSATSDGSTSATAAATDKVALRALVVAVDDSDYGLPTWKSTLDRVGAAYDVLLTRSTPLTADTLVRADGVGRYDAILLTSNGLLYAENGGYVSGLDADEWNVLWAYERDYAVRQAVLYGSHGTWPEDYCLQAASEGAIGATPLKTALTAAGARVFDYLKPSAQVPVVESYVYRTAVRPDCSATPLLTAGNDTVGVLSPSADGRERMMLTFTSNQYLLQSDLLVYGLFRWASRGLFLGEQRHYLHVDVDDWFNSADHYYPDGHIESDPGYQMSAHDAYNVSLRQQALRQKYPLAGSLTLGMAYNGGDANLRAGVRCSPYGGVGQLTATTRCLANTFRWINHTLTHPEMNFTDYATSRSEIADNLAVAQRLGLPVDGSVLKTGEYSGLGVYNPDPNNDTDPPTDFGLTASNPEFLRAAHDLGVKYLHGNMSFPSHRPVCFNCGVTHPLDTSLTVVPDWPTNIAYHCTTPAEETAFYNSFYGPNGKFPYWPTNLTYNQVISAETDVAMSHLSSGSLYTHTFHIANLRDYGSGRTLLTDWLDSVLGKYSSYYAVPVLNLDWPALAKRSVSRNGHFAQLAAGVDGVFDRAAGTVTVSSPQAGTVTVSGARTADATTYGSEVSAPVTLSAGQPVAITASPLP
;
A
#
# COMPACT_ATOMS: atom_id res chain seq x y z
N MET A 1 -15.25 8.73 4.16
CA MET A 1 -16.69 8.42 4.40
C MET A 1 -16.78 7.68 5.71
N PRO A 2 -17.60 8.09 6.68
CA PRO A 2 -17.75 7.35 7.91
C PRO A 2 -18.52 6.06 7.63
N LEU A 3 -17.92 4.94 8.00
CA LEU A 3 -18.58 3.64 7.98
C LEU A 3 -19.74 3.63 8.99
N ARG A 4 -20.95 3.47 8.49
CA ARG A 4 -22.10 3.24 9.36
C ARG A 4 -21.88 1.94 10.13
N ARG A 5 -21.92 2.05 11.44
CA ARG A 5 -21.94 0.92 12.38
C ARG A 5 -23.19 0.08 12.12
N THR A 6 -23.02 -1.14 11.69
CA THR A 6 -24.07 -2.16 11.81
C THR A 6 -23.55 -3.16 12.83
N ALA A 7 -24.08 -3.05 14.05
CA ALA A 7 -23.86 -4.03 15.08
C ALA A 7 -24.68 -5.28 14.73
N LEU A 8 -24.02 -6.41 14.51
CA LEU A 8 -24.65 -7.71 14.49
C LEU A 8 -24.71 -8.24 15.92
N SER A 9 -25.83 -8.01 16.59
CA SER A 9 -26.19 -8.73 17.80
C SER A 9 -27.00 -9.99 17.40
N GLY A 10 -26.39 -11.14 17.53
CA GLY A 10 -27.02 -12.41 17.30
C GLY A 10 -26.55 -13.44 18.31
N SER A 11 -27.17 -13.47 19.50
CA SER A 11 -27.09 -14.63 20.38
C SER A 11 -28.17 -15.64 19.96
N GLY A 12 -27.75 -16.75 19.40
CA GLY A 12 -28.62 -17.84 19.03
C GLY A 12 -27.90 -19.17 19.13
N THR A 13 -27.94 -19.79 20.30
CA THR A 13 -27.53 -21.18 20.49
C THR A 13 -28.59 -22.11 19.94
N ALA A 14 -28.39 -22.65 18.76
CA ALA A 14 -29.03 -23.90 18.33
C ALA A 14 -28.08 -24.53 17.28
N GLY A 15 -27.28 -25.51 17.72
CA GLY A 15 -26.45 -26.31 16.84
C GLY A 15 -27.32 -27.24 15.99
N PRO A 16 -27.06 -27.36 14.69
CA PRO A 16 -27.57 -28.46 13.89
C PRO A 16 -26.80 -29.74 14.23
N SER A 17 -27.51 -30.82 14.24
CA SER A 17 -26.99 -32.18 14.50
C SER A 17 -25.89 -32.54 13.54
N ALA A 18 -24.82 -33.14 14.08
CA ALA A 18 -23.68 -33.64 13.32
C ALA A 18 -24.15 -34.59 12.22
N LEU A 19 -23.80 -34.31 10.97
CA LEU A 19 -23.85 -35.27 9.89
C LEU A 19 -22.74 -36.30 10.14
N SER A 20 -23.13 -37.50 10.56
CA SER A 20 -22.22 -38.64 10.64
C SER A 20 -21.75 -39.00 9.21
N ALA A 21 -20.45 -38.86 8.96
CA ALA A 21 -19.85 -39.45 7.77
C ALA A 21 -19.93 -40.99 7.91
N THR A 22 -20.78 -41.62 7.15
CA THR A 22 -20.73 -43.09 6.94
C THR A 22 -19.50 -43.37 6.14
N SER A 23 -18.50 -44.02 6.77
CA SER A 23 -17.35 -44.60 6.10
C SER A 23 -17.78 -45.82 5.30
N ASP A 24 -18.08 -45.65 4.02
CA ASP A 24 -18.07 -46.74 3.10
C ASP A 24 -16.62 -47.08 2.76
N GLY A 25 -16.17 -48.23 3.23
CA GLY A 25 -14.86 -48.80 2.96
C GLY A 25 -14.69 -49.21 1.50
N SER A 26 -14.42 -48.25 0.64
CA SER A 26 -13.84 -48.47 -0.68
C SER A 26 -12.35 -48.11 -0.54
N THR A 27 -11.50 -49.15 -0.65
CA THR A 27 -10.06 -48.98 -0.88
C THR A 27 -9.87 -48.33 -2.24
N SER A 28 -10.05 -47.03 -2.30
CA SER A 28 -9.64 -46.20 -3.42
C SER A 28 -8.12 -46.15 -3.39
N ALA A 29 -7.45 -46.65 -4.42
CA ALA A 29 -6.03 -46.38 -4.62
C ALA A 29 -5.83 -44.86 -4.51
N THR A 30 -4.99 -44.43 -3.59
CA THR A 30 -4.57 -43.02 -3.43
C THR A 30 -4.02 -42.59 -4.79
N ALA A 31 -4.79 -41.82 -5.53
CA ALA A 31 -4.26 -41.12 -6.69
C ALA A 31 -3.10 -40.24 -6.20
N ALA A 32 -1.95 -40.34 -6.86
CA ALA A 32 -0.82 -39.48 -6.54
C ALA A 32 -1.28 -38.02 -6.66
N ALA A 33 -0.93 -37.21 -5.64
CA ALA A 33 -1.22 -35.77 -5.68
C ALA A 33 -0.71 -35.20 -7.00
N THR A 34 -1.51 -34.41 -7.69
CA THR A 34 -1.08 -33.83 -8.94
C THR A 34 -0.08 -32.72 -8.66
N ASP A 35 1.04 -32.74 -9.34
CA ASP A 35 2.18 -31.86 -9.04
C ASP A 35 2.07 -30.46 -9.64
N LYS A 36 1.00 -30.16 -10.40
CA LYS A 36 0.88 -28.90 -11.16
C LYS A 36 -0.32 -28.08 -10.72
N VAL A 37 -0.05 -26.83 -10.33
CA VAL A 37 -1.09 -25.83 -10.01
C VAL A 37 -0.76 -24.49 -10.66
N ALA A 38 -1.79 -23.75 -11.06
CA ALA A 38 -1.61 -22.41 -11.58
C ALA A 38 -1.37 -21.41 -10.44
N LEU A 39 -0.53 -20.41 -10.66
CA LEU A 39 -0.28 -19.30 -9.73
C LEU A 39 -1.47 -18.32 -9.74
N ARG A 40 -2.56 -18.78 -9.17
CA ARG A 40 -3.82 -18.05 -9.09
C ARG A 40 -4.55 -18.42 -7.80
N ALA A 41 -5.06 -17.46 -7.08
CA ALA A 41 -5.87 -17.70 -5.89
C ALA A 41 -7.36 -17.82 -6.24
N LEU A 42 -8.10 -18.65 -5.50
CA LEU A 42 -9.56 -18.63 -5.51
C LEU A 42 -10.07 -17.97 -4.24
N VAL A 43 -10.72 -16.82 -4.38
CA VAL A 43 -11.46 -16.18 -3.29
C VAL A 43 -12.87 -16.73 -3.27
N VAL A 44 -13.28 -17.33 -2.15
CA VAL A 44 -14.63 -17.88 -1.98
C VAL A 44 -15.39 -17.03 -0.98
N ALA A 45 -16.48 -16.46 -1.42
CA ALA A 45 -17.35 -15.59 -0.66
C ALA A 45 -18.82 -16.01 -0.82
N VAL A 46 -19.66 -15.61 0.11
CA VAL A 46 -21.08 -15.92 0.04
C VAL A 46 -21.75 -15.21 -1.14
N ASP A 47 -21.63 -13.89 -1.18
CA ASP A 47 -22.13 -13.02 -2.25
C ASP A 47 -21.36 -11.69 -2.28
N ASP A 48 -21.73 -10.76 -3.15
CA ASP A 48 -21.06 -9.46 -3.29
C ASP A 48 -21.15 -8.57 -2.03
N SER A 49 -22.07 -8.85 -1.11
CA SER A 49 -22.20 -8.13 0.15
C SER A 49 -21.32 -8.69 1.28
N ASP A 50 -20.60 -9.78 1.04
CA ASP A 50 -19.70 -10.40 2.02
C ASP A 50 -18.55 -9.41 2.35
N TYR A 51 -18.49 -8.99 3.63
CA TYR A 51 -17.53 -7.97 4.08
C TYR A 51 -16.06 -8.42 3.99
N GLY A 52 -15.79 -9.72 3.95
CA GLY A 52 -14.44 -10.27 3.78
C GLY A 52 -13.94 -10.18 2.32
N LEU A 53 -14.86 -10.14 1.36
CA LEU A 53 -14.52 -10.09 -0.06
C LEU A 53 -13.68 -8.85 -0.44
N PRO A 54 -14.06 -7.60 -0.05
CA PRO A 54 -13.23 -6.42 -0.32
C PRO A 54 -11.85 -6.50 0.32
N THR A 55 -11.71 -7.17 1.47
CA THR A 55 -10.42 -7.33 2.17
C THR A 55 -9.46 -8.21 1.38
N TRP A 56 -9.93 -9.37 0.88
CA TRP A 56 -9.12 -10.22 0.01
C TRP A 56 -8.78 -9.51 -1.30
N LYS A 57 -9.77 -8.94 -2.00
CA LYS A 57 -9.54 -8.22 -3.27
C LYS A 57 -8.51 -7.11 -3.10
N SER A 58 -8.67 -6.27 -2.08
CA SER A 58 -7.73 -5.18 -1.82
C SER A 58 -6.29 -5.69 -1.61
N THR A 59 -6.12 -6.79 -0.88
CA THR A 59 -4.79 -7.37 -0.64
C THR A 59 -4.18 -7.93 -1.94
N LEU A 60 -4.97 -8.68 -2.73
CA LEU A 60 -4.51 -9.28 -3.97
C LEU A 60 -4.21 -8.24 -5.06
N ASP A 61 -5.06 -7.20 -5.17
CA ASP A 61 -4.85 -6.08 -6.10
C ASP A 61 -3.57 -5.29 -5.76
N ARG A 62 -3.30 -5.05 -4.45
CA ARG A 62 -2.08 -4.35 -4.00
C ARG A 62 -0.81 -5.08 -4.43
N VAL A 63 -0.75 -6.39 -4.25
CA VAL A 63 0.42 -7.17 -4.68
C VAL A 63 0.43 -7.44 -6.19
N GLY A 64 -0.71 -7.33 -6.87
CA GLY A 64 -0.88 -7.65 -8.29
C GLY A 64 -0.97 -9.15 -8.53
N ALA A 65 -1.65 -9.88 -7.64
CA ALA A 65 -1.85 -11.31 -7.78
C ALA A 65 -2.96 -11.63 -8.80
N ALA A 66 -2.82 -12.75 -9.49
CA ALA A 66 -3.93 -13.31 -10.26
C ALA A 66 -4.90 -14.01 -9.31
N TYR A 67 -6.19 -13.77 -9.45
CA TYR A 67 -7.23 -14.43 -8.67
C TYR A 67 -8.56 -14.47 -9.38
N ASP A 68 -9.41 -15.40 -8.96
CA ASP A 68 -10.82 -15.46 -9.34
C ASP A 68 -11.69 -15.40 -8.08
N VAL A 69 -12.95 -15.00 -8.24
CA VAL A 69 -13.93 -14.93 -7.14
C VAL A 69 -15.05 -15.90 -7.43
N LEU A 70 -15.33 -16.79 -6.49
CA LEU A 70 -16.51 -17.65 -6.47
C LEU A 70 -17.54 -17.11 -5.47
N LEU A 71 -18.70 -16.72 -5.96
CA LEU A 71 -19.85 -16.32 -5.14
C LEU A 71 -20.79 -17.52 -4.98
N THR A 72 -20.74 -18.16 -3.82
CA THR A 72 -21.34 -19.47 -3.59
C THR A 72 -22.85 -19.50 -3.72
N ARG A 73 -23.56 -18.38 -3.48
CA ARG A 73 -25.03 -18.31 -3.67
C ARG A 73 -25.46 -18.26 -5.12
N SER A 74 -24.57 -17.96 -6.05
CA SER A 74 -24.90 -17.79 -7.47
C SER A 74 -24.18 -18.75 -8.39
N THR A 75 -23.08 -19.34 -7.93
CA THR A 75 -22.21 -20.17 -8.76
C THR A 75 -21.83 -21.45 -8.00
N PRO A 76 -22.23 -22.62 -8.48
CA PRO A 76 -21.88 -23.87 -7.83
C PRO A 76 -20.39 -24.18 -7.98
N LEU A 77 -19.81 -24.77 -6.94
CA LEU A 77 -18.45 -25.28 -6.94
C LEU A 77 -18.41 -26.71 -7.47
N THR A 78 -17.72 -26.91 -8.58
CA THR A 78 -17.59 -28.22 -9.22
C THR A 78 -16.11 -28.58 -9.41
N ALA A 79 -15.82 -29.84 -9.71
CA ALA A 79 -14.45 -30.26 -10.04
C ALA A 79 -13.87 -29.47 -11.23
N ASP A 80 -14.68 -29.18 -12.25
CA ASP A 80 -14.25 -28.39 -13.43
C ASP A 80 -13.94 -26.92 -13.08
N THR A 81 -14.53 -26.40 -12.00
CA THR A 81 -14.17 -25.08 -11.45
C THR A 81 -12.74 -25.06 -10.90
N LEU A 82 -12.26 -26.18 -10.38
CA LEU A 82 -10.98 -26.30 -9.68
C LEU A 82 -9.86 -26.91 -10.53
N VAL A 83 -10.20 -27.73 -11.54
CA VAL A 83 -9.23 -28.46 -12.34
C VAL A 83 -9.42 -28.16 -13.83
N ARG A 84 -8.32 -27.99 -14.55
CA ARG A 84 -8.31 -27.82 -16.01
C ARG A 84 -8.48 -29.14 -16.71
N ALA A 85 -8.88 -29.12 -17.98
CA ALA A 85 -9.02 -30.34 -18.80
C ALA A 85 -7.70 -31.12 -19.00
N ASP A 86 -6.55 -30.44 -18.85
CA ASP A 86 -5.21 -31.03 -18.89
C ASP A 86 -4.74 -31.58 -17.52
N GLY A 87 -5.60 -31.54 -16.51
CA GLY A 87 -5.30 -32.01 -15.16
C GLY A 87 -4.53 -31.06 -14.28
N VAL A 88 -4.21 -29.85 -14.74
CA VAL A 88 -3.57 -28.80 -13.91
C VAL A 88 -4.61 -28.21 -12.96
N GLY A 89 -4.26 -28.09 -11.67
CA GLY A 89 -5.07 -27.35 -10.70
C GLY A 89 -5.15 -25.87 -11.09
N ARG A 90 -6.35 -25.29 -11.05
CA ARG A 90 -6.54 -23.87 -11.43
C ARG A 90 -6.03 -22.90 -10.41
N TYR A 91 -5.85 -23.32 -9.16
CA TYR A 91 -5.54 -22.43 -8.03
C TYR A 91 -4.46 -23.05 -7.14
N ASP A 92 -3.52 -22.25 -6.73
CA ASP A 92 -2.47 -22.61 -5.75
C ASP A 92 -2.80 -22.19 -4.32
N ALA A 93 -3.87 -21.41 -4.13
CA ALA A 93 -4.35 -20.94 -2.83
C ALA A 93 -5.89 -20.85 -2.82
N ILE A 94 -6.50 -21.33 -1.74
CA ILE A 94 -7.93 -21.15 -1.44
C ILE A 94 -8.08 -20.15 -0.33
N LEU A 95 -8.86 -19.07 -0.57
CA LEU A 95 -9.02 -17.93 0.31
C LEU A 95 -10.50 -17.76 0.67
N LEU A 96 -10.89 -18.21 1.86
CA LEU A 96 -12.28 -18.10 2.32
C LEU A 96 -12.48 -16.77 3.07
N THR A 97 -13.62 -16.13 2.87
CA THR A 97 -14.01 -14.95 3.67
C THR A 97 -14.36 -15.35 5.09
N SER A 98 -15.01 -16.52 5.28
CA SER A 98 -15.26 -17.11 6.59
C SER A 98 -15.23 -18.64 6.55
N ASN A 99 -14.99 -19.27 7.70
CA ASN A 99 -14.84 -20.74 7.77
C ASN A 99 -16.11 -21.52 7.44
N GLY A 100 -17.29 -20.92 7.53
CA GLY A 100 -18.56 -21.59 7.25
C GLY A 100 -19.27 -21.03 6.02
N LEU A 101 -18.82 -19.90 5.49
CA LEU A 101 -19.49 -19.16 4.39
C LEU A 101 -20.99 -19.00 4.68
N LEU A 102 -21.32 -18.61 5.94
CA LEU A 102 -22.69 -18.60 6.44
C LEU A 102 -23.43 -17.35 5.99
N TYR A 103 -24.69 -17.54 5.58
CA TYR A 103 -25.64 -16.47 5.35
C TYR A 103 -26.98 -16.78 6.01
N ALA A 104 -27.76 -15.74 6.31
CA ALA A 104 -29.07 -15.89 6.94
C ALA A 104 -30.12 -16.32 5.90
N GLU A 105 -30.84 -17.39 6.21
CA GLU A 105 -31.95 -17.90 5.41
C GLU A 105 -33.02 -18.50 6.29
N ASN A 106 -34.30 -18.15 6.04
CA ASN A 106 -35.48 -18.70 6.74
C ASN A 106 -35.37 -18.67 8.27
N GLY A 107 -34.73 -17.63 8.84
CA GLY A 107 -34.59 -17.48 10.30
C GLY A 107 -33.45 -18.29 10.93
N GLY A 108 -32.62 -18.94 10.12
CA GLY A 108 -31.37 -19.64 10.51
C GLY A 108 -30.17 -19.18 9.72
N TYR A 109 -29.08 -19.93 9.88
CA TYR A 109 -27.86 -19.75 9.08
C TYR A 109 -27.59 -21.02 8.28
N VAL A 110 -27.30 -20.86 7.00
CA VAL A 110 -26.91 -21.93 6.09
C VAL A 110 -25.55 -21.61 5.46
N SER A 111 -24.82 -22.64 5.03
CA SER A 111 -23.57 -22.48 4.29
C SER A 111 -23.85 -22.15 2.83
N GLY A 112 -23.01 -21.32 2.23
CA GLY A 112 -23.04 -21.04 0.81
C GLY A 112 -22.60 -22.23 -0.06
N LEU A 113 -21.83 -23.18 0.50
CA LEU A 113 -21.51 -24.45 -0.13
C LEU A 113 -22.32 -25.56 0.53
N ASP A 114 -22.88 -26.46 -0.25
CA ASP A 114 -23.50 -27.68 0.25
C ASP A 114 -22.45 -28.75 0.61
N ALA A 115 -22.90 -29.93 1.09
CA ALA A 115 -21.98 -30.98 1.53
C ALA A 115 -21.15 -31.56 0.38
N ASP A 116 -21.71 -31.65 -0.82
CA ASP A 116 -21.01 -32.19 -1.99
C ASP A 116 -19.98 -31.18 -2.49
N GLU A 117 -20.31 -29.89 -2.49
CA GLU A 117 -19.40 -28.81 -2.85
C GLU A 117 -18.21 -28.69 -1.86
N TRP A 118 -18.47 -28.82 -0.55
CA TRP A 118 -17.41 -28.89 0.45
C TRP A 118 -16.49 -30.11 0.20
N ASN A 119 -17.05 -31.25 -0.10
CA ASN A 119 -16.27 -32.46 -0.43
C ASN A 119 -15.41 -32.28 -1.69
N VAL A 120 -15.93 -31.60 -2.71
CA VAL A 120 -15.18 -31.26 -3.94
C VAL A 120 -14.00 -30.32 -3.61
N LEU A 121 -14.22 -29.30 -2.78
CA LEU A 121 -13.16 -28.38 -2.35
C LEU A 121 -12.08 -29.09 -1.55
N TRP A 122 -12.46 -29.90 -0.56
CA TRP A 122 -11.51 -30.64 0.28
C TRP A 122 -10.73 -31.68 -0.49
N ALA A 123 -11.35 -32.37 -1.45
CA ALA A 123 -10.65 -33.30 -2.35
C ALA A 123 -9.59 -32.56 -3.16
N TYR A 124 -9.93 -31.39 -3.72
CA TYR A 124 -8.98 -30.56 -4.46
C TYR A 124 -7.79 -30.12 -3.59
N GLU A 125 -8.06 -29.55 -2.42
CA GLU A 125 -7.01 -29.12 -1.50
C GLU A 125 -6.06 -30.25 -1.11
N ARG A 126 -6.60 -31.46 -0.86
CA ARG A 126 -5.80 -32.65 -0.53
C ARG A 126 -5.01 -33.14 -1.73
N ASP A 127 -5.68 -33.36 -2.88
CA ASP A 127 -5.11 -34.03 -4.04
C ASP A 127 -4.07 -33.17 -4.76
N TYR A 128 -4.26 -31.83 -4.73
CA TYR A 128 -3.34 -30.85 -5.28
C TYR A 128 -2.43 -30.21 -4.22
N ALA A 129 -2.46 -30.65 -2.98
CA ALA A 129 -1.72 -30.09 -1.84
C ALA A 129 -1.82 -28.57 -1.76
N VAL A 130 -3.02 -28.01 -1.95
CA VAL A 130 -3.33 -26.59 -1.89
C VAL A 130 -3.71 -26.19 -0.47
N ARG A 131 -3.21 -25.04 -0.01
CA ARG A 131 -3.48 -24.51 1.32
C ARG A 131 -4.74 -23.65 1.33
N GLN A 132 -5.47 -23.71 2.45
CA GLN A 132 -6.64 -22.87 2.71
C GLN A 132 -6.33 -21.82 3.76
N ALA A 133 -6.61 -20.55 3.46
CA ALA A 133 -6.57 -19.46 4.42
C ALA A 133 -7.96 -18.86 4.61
N VAL A 134 -8.34 -18.67 5.88
CA VAL A 134 -9.66 -18.16 6.28
C VAL A 134 -9.48 -16.82 6.97
N LEU A 135 -10.15 -15.79 6.45
CA LEU A 135 -10.06 -14.43 6.96
C LEU A 135 -10.70 -14.29 8.34
N TYR A 136 -11.82 -14.99 8.56
CA TYR A 136 -12.57 -14.95 9.79
C TYR A 136 -13.26 -16.29 10.07
N GLY A 137 -13.14 -16.79 11.30
CA GLY A 137 -13.83 -17.99 11.69
C GLY A 137 -14.11 -18.10 13.19
N SER A 138 -15.08 -18.97 13.52
CA SER A 138 -15.45 -19.27 14.89
C SER A 138 -14.83 -20.59 15.36
N HIS A 139 -15.06 -20.94 16.61
CA HIS A 139 -14.65 -22.20 17.25
C HIS A 139 -15.55 -23.39 16.92
N GLY A 140 -16.53 -23.23 16.04
CA GLY A 140 -17.42 -24.31 15.63
C GLY A 140 -16.69 -25.44 14.89
N THR A 141 -17.31 -26.62 14.89
CA THR A 141 -16.77 -27.81 14.22
C THR A 141 -17.40 -28.07 12.85
N TRP A 142 -18.35 -27.24 12.44
CA TRP A 142 -19.04 -27.35 11.16
C TRP A 142 -18.79 -26.08 10.32
N PRO A 143 -18.58 -26.20 9.00
CA PRO A 143 -18.42 -27.45 8.21
C PRO A 143 -17.08 -28.15 8.46
N GLU A 144 -16.08 -27.43 8.98
CA GLU A 144 -14.76 -27.95 9.30
C GLU A 144 -14.36 -27.61 10.74
N ASP A 145 -13.68 -28.54 11.37
CA ASP A 145 -13.13 -28.40 12.71
C ASP A 145 -11.69 -27.87 12.67
N TYR A 146 -11.48 -26.68 13.24
CA TYR A 146 -10.14 -26.07 13.37
C TYR A 146 -9.49 -26.36 14.74
N CYS A 147 -9.98 -27.35 15.47
CA CYS A 147 -9.44 -27.73 16.78
C CYS A 147 -9.55 -26.65 17.86
N LEU A 148 -10.53 -25.78 17.76
CA LEU A 148 -10.74 -24.68 18.69
C LEU A 148 -11.97 -24.93 19.59
N GLN A 149 -11.86 -24.50 20.84
CA GLN A 149 -12.98 -24.39 21.78
C GLN A 149 -13.16 -22.95 22.24
N ALA A 150 -14.37 -22.58 22.59
CA ALA A 150 -14.70 -21.25 23.07
C ALA A 150 -13.98 -20.94 24.40
N ALA A 151 -13.42 -19.74 24.52
CA ALA A 151 -13.03 -19.15 25.81
C ALA A 151 -13.96 -17.98 26.15
N SER A 152 -14.10 -17.02 25.24
CA SER A 152 -15.04 -15.90 25.31
C SER A 152 -15.21 -15.26 23.93
N GLU A 153 -16.19 -14.37 23.77
CA GLU A 153 -16.37 -13.62 22.54
C GLU A 153 -16.93 -12.24 22.81
N GLY A 154 -16.75 -11.32 21.87
CA GLY A 154 -17.35 -9.99 21.98
C GLY A 154 -16.77 -8.98 21.00
N ALA A 155 -17.47 -7.85 20.94
CA ALA A 155 -17.05 -6.72 20.12
C ALA A 155 -15.91 -5.95 20.79
N ILE A 156 -14.94 -5.58 19.98
CA ILE A 156 -13.83 -4.66 20.29
C ILE A 156 -14.09 -3.36 19.53
N GLY A 157 -14.13 -2.23 20.24
CA GLY A 157 -14.24 -0.90 19.62
C GLY A 157 -12.87 -0.29 19.32
N ALA A 158 -12.78 1.03 19.50
CA ALA A 158 -11.56 1.81 19.23
C ALA A 158 -10.39 1.51 20.19
N THR A 159 -10.67 0.96 21.39
CA THR A 159 -9.58 0.54 22.30
C THR A 159 -9.01 -0.79 21.83
N PRO A 160 -7.72 -0.83 21.44
CA PRO A 160 -7.16 -2.03 20.84
C PRO A 160 -7.07 -3.23 21.77
N LEU A 161 -7.53 -4.39 21.31
CA LEU A 161 -7.09 -5.66 21.86
C LEU A 161 -5.68 -5.94 21.32
N LYS A 162 -4.70 -5.94 22.22
CA LYS A 162 -3.30 -6.23 21.85
C LYS A 162 -3.11 -7.72 21.65
N THR A 163 -2.62 -8.11 20.49
CA THR A 163 -2.29 -9.50 20.17
C THR A 163 -0.79 -9.65 19.93
N ALA A 164 -0.26 -10.83 20.16
CA ALA A 164 1.15 -11.14 20.02
C ALA A 164 1.36 -12.37 19.12
N LEU A 165 2.41 -12.33 18.32
CA LEU A 165 2.84 -13.48 17.53
C LEU A 165 3.45 -14.56 18.46
N THR A 166 3.06 -15.81 18.26
CA THR A 166 3.79 -16.94 18.81
C THR A 166 5.08 -17.18 18.02
N ALA A 167 5.95 -18.09 18.47
CA ALA A 167 7.12 -18.50 17.70
C ALA A 167 6.75 -19.08 16.32
N ALA A 168 5.61 -19.75 16.21
CA ALA A 168 5.07 -20.24 14.93
C ALA A 168 4.53 -19.08 14.08
N GLY A 169 3.78 -18.17 14.70
CA GLY A 169 3.29 -16.95 14.03
C GLY A 169 4.42 -16.09 13.48
N ALA A 170 5.50 -15.91 14.25
CA ALA A 170 6.66 -15.16 13.79
C ALA A 170 7.40 -15.80 12.60
N ARG A 171 7.24 -17.10 12.35
CA ARG A 171 7.73 -17.75 11.13
C ARG A 171 6.83 -17.55 9.91
N VAL A 172 5.52 -17.49 10.14
CA VAL A 172 4.52 -17.25 9.08
C VAL A 172 4.54 -15.78 8.66
N PHE A 173 4.55 -14.87 9.62
CA PHE A 173 4.56 -13.41 9.43
C PHE A 173 5.98 -12.84 9.63
N ASP A 174 6.98 -13.45 9.02
CA ASP A 174 8.41 -13.14 9.23
C ASP A 174 8.84 -11.75 8.73
N TYR A 175 7.99 -11.07 7.98
CA TYR A 175 8.12 -9.65 7.66
C TYR A 175 7.73 -8.73 8.83
N LEU A 176 7.06 -9.27 9.86
CA LEU A 176 6.81 -8.58 11.11
C LEU A 176 7.88 -8.89 12.14
N LYS A 177 8.11 -7.98 13.07
CA LYS A 177 8.95 -8.26 14.24
C LYS A 177 8.31 -9.34 15.11
N PRO A 178 9.07 -10.30 15.62
CA PRO A 178 8.53 -11.28 16.58
C PRO A 178 7.89 -10.65 17.83
N SER A 179 8.32 -9.44 18.20
CA SER A 179 7.78 -8.67 19.32
C SER A 179 6.62 -7.74 18.95
N ALA A 180 6.18 -7.74 17.68
CA ALA A 180 5.08 -6.89 17.23
C ALA A 180 3.79 -7.23 17.97
N GLN A 181 3.13 -6.19 18.48
CA GLN A 181 1.79 -6.30 19.06
C GLN A 181 0.77 -5.80 18.05
N VAL A 182 0.11 -6.71 17.35
CA VAL A 182 -0.90 -6.34 16.36
C VAL A 182 -2.15 -5.84 17.08
N PRO A 183 -2.58 -4.58 16.86
CA PRO A 183 -3.77 -4.03 17.48
C PRO A 183 -5.02 -4.51 16.74
N VAL A 184 -5.93 -5.19 17.40
CA VAL A 184 -7.24 -5.53 16.84
C VAL A 184 -8.26 -4.52 17.35
N VAL A 185 -8.85 -3.75 16.44
CA VAL A 185 -9.85 -2.70 16.72
C VAL A 185 -11.07 -2.88 15.84
N GLU A 186 -12.21 -2.28 16.24
CA GLU A 186 -13.45 -2.25 15.47
C GLU A 186 -13.83 -3.65 14.90
N SER A 187 -13.76 -4.68 15.75
CA SER A 187 -13.84 -6.09 15.38
C SER A 187 -14.74 -6.87 16.33
N TYR A 188 -15.36 -7.92 15.84
CA TYR A 188 -15.90 -8.98 16.68
C TYR A 188 -14.85 -10.09 16.80
N VAL A 189 -14.56 -10.54 18.01
CA VAL A 189 -13.45 -11.47 18.30
C VAL A 189 -14.01 -12.71 18.99
N TYR A 190 -13.74 -13.88 18.43
CA TYR A 190 -13.83 -15.15 19.13
C TYR A 190 -12.49 -15.44 19.81
N ARG A 191 -12.44 -15.34 21.12
CA ARG A 191 -11.30 -15.77 21.92
C ARG A 191 -11.43 -17.27 22.13
N THR A 192 -10.42 -18.01 21.75
CA THR A 192 -10.46 -19.47 21.70
C THR A 192 -9.29 -20.09 22.42
N ALA A 193 -9.37 -21.38 22.68
CA ALA A 193 -8.25 -22.22 23.10
C ALA A 193 -8.14 -23.43 22.16
N VAL A 194 -6.95 -23.91 21.91
CA VAL A 194 -6.75 -25.17 21.19
C VAL A 194 -7.22 -26.32 22.06
N ARG A 195 -8.04 -27.21 21.52
CA ARG A 195 -8.50 -28.40 22.24
C ARG A 195 -7.35 -29.38 22.47
N PRO A 196 -7.29 -30.05 23.63
CA PRO A 196 -6.16 -30.94 23.97
C PRO A 196 -6.11 -32.23 23.15
N ASP A 197 -7.20 -32.60 22.50
CA ASP A 197 -7.33 -33.80 21.64
C ASP A 197 -6.94 -33.55 20.18
N CYS A 198 -6.52 -32.35 19.85
CA CYS A 198 -6.26 -31.91 18.47
C CYS A 198 -4.83 -31.40 18.28
N SER A 199 -4.37 -31.46 17.02
CA SER A 199 -3.07 -30.91 16.59
C SER A 199 -3.29 -29.59 15.86
N ALA A 200 -3.36 -28.47 16.61
CA ALA A 200 -3.39 -27.13 16.06
C ALA A 200 -2.30 -26.27 16.69
N THR A 201 -1.79 -25.31 15.96
CA THR A 201 -0.70 -24.44 16.41
C THR A 201 -1.18 -23.00 16.48
N PRO A 202 -1.24 -22.38 17.66
CA PRO A 202 -1.51 -20.95 17.76
C PRO A 202 -0.46 -20.12 17.02
N LEU A 203 -0.92 -19.17 16.20
CA LEU A 203 -0.06 -18.22 15.49
C LEU A 203 -0.12 -16.83 16.13
N LEU A 204 -1.31 -16.43 16.58
CA LEU A 204 -1.59 -15.14 17.21
C LEU A 204 -2.38 -15.36 18.48
N THR A 205 -1.99 -14.67 19.56
CA THR A 205 -2.65 -14.79 20.87
C THR A 205 -3.00 -13.42 21.44
N ALA A 206 -4.12 -13.38 22.21
CA ALA A 206 -4.52 -12.24 23.02
C ALA A 206 -4.47 -12.67 24.50
N GLY A 207 -3.36 -12.39 25.18
CA GLY A 207 -3.06 -13.02 26.47
C GLY A 207 -2.88 -14.52 26.29
N ASN A 208 -3.73 -15.32 26.97
CA ASN A 208 -3.73 -16.79 26.86
C ASN A 208 -4.64 -17.32 25.74
N ASP A 209 -5.46 -16.46 25.16
CA ASP A 209 -6.45 -16.87 24.16
C ASP A 209 -5.82 -16.91 22.76
N THR A 210 -6.16 -17.94 22.00
CA THR A 210 -5.78 -18.07 20.60
C THR A 210 -6.75 -17.27 19.73
N VAL A 211 -6.21 -16.40 18.87
CA VAL A 211 -6.99 -15.59 17.91
C VAL A 211 -6.50 -15.73 16.47
N GLY A 212 -5.55 -16.61 16.24
CA GLY A 212 -5.07 -17.02 14.92
C GLY A 212 -4.42 -18.39 15.03
N VAL A 213 -4.73 -19.32 14.12
CA VAL A 213 -4.36 -20.73 14.24
C VAL A 213 -3.95 -21.32 12.90
N LEU A 214 -2.94 -22.19 12.92
CA LEU A 214 -2.64 -23.17 11.88
C LEU A 214 -3.20 -24.52 12.34
N SER A 215 -4.15 -25.07 11.59
CA SER A 215 -4.87 -26.27 11.97
C SER A 215 -4.89 -27.27 10.80
N PRO A 216 -4.00 -28.28 10.78
CA PRO A 216 -4.10 -29.36 9.81
C PRO A 216 -5.40 -30.14 10.03
N SER A 217 -6.04 -30.55 8.92
CA SER A 217 -7.21 -31.41 8.98
C SER A 217 -6.83 -32.87 9.20
N ALA A 218 -7.81 -33.70 9.55
CA ALA A 218 -7.58 -35.13 9.73
C ALA A 218 -7.15 -35.85 8.45
N ASP A 219 -7.50 -35.31 7.29
CA ASP A 219 -7.12 -35.83 5.95
C ASP A 219 -5.82 -35.20 5.41
N GLY A 220 -5.11 -34.43 6.23
CA GLY A 220 -3.78 -33.89 5.94
C GLY A 220 -3.74 -32.55 5.20
N ARG A 221 -4.89 -31.89 4.98
CA ARG A 221 -4.91 -30.53 4.40
C ARG A 221 -4.36 -29.49 5.39
N GLU A 222 -3.68 -28.48 4.89
CA GLU A 222 -3.13 -27.37 5.68
C GLU A 222 -4.09 -26.17 5.64
N ARG A 223 -4.52 -25.71 6.81
CA ARG A 223 -5.50 -24.62 6.94
C ARG A 223 -5.04 -23.61 7.97
N MET A 224 -5.26 -22.33 7.66
CA MET A 224 -4.97 -21.21 8.56
C MET A 224 -6.22 -20.35 8.75
N MET A 225 -6.46 -19.84 9.97
CA MET A 225 -7.64 -19.05 10.27
C MET A 225 -7.35 -17.98 11.31
N LEU A 226 -7.92 -16.77 11.11
CA LEU A 226 -8.07 -15.76 12.15
C LEU A 226 -9.47 -15.85 12.76
N THR A 227 -9.61 -15.50 14.05
CA THR A 227 -10.88 -15.60 14.77
C THR A 227 -11.47 -14.25 15.13
N PHE A 228 -11.17 -13.22 14.35
CA PHE A 228 -11.74 -11.88 14.50
C PHE A 228 -12.07 -11.26 13.15
N THR A 229 -13.13 -10.45 13.12
CA THR A 229 -13.51 -9.73 11.90
C THR A 229 -12.51 -8.61 11.62
N SER A 230 -12.32 -8.30 10.36
CA SER A 230 -11.52 -7.17 9.91
C SER A 230 -12.05 -6.64 8.57
N ASN A 231 -11.49 -5.53 8.11
CA ASN A 231 -11.77 -4.99 6.79
C ASN A 231 -10.52 -4.32 6.21
N GLN A 232 -10.55 -3.96 4.93
CA GLN A 232 -9.42 -3.42 4.18
C GLN A 232 -8.89 -2.06 4.66
N TYR A 233 -9.54 -1.41 5.63
CA TYR A 233 -9.16 -0.09 6.16
C TYR A 233 -8.50 -0.16 7.54
N LEU A 234 -8.43 -1.36 8.14
CA LEU A 234 -7.91 -1.56 9.48
C LEU A 234 -6.46 -2.02 9.45
N LEU A 235 -5.63 -1.45 10.33
CA LEU A 235 -4.20 -1.76 10.39
C LEU A 235 -3.94 -3.27 10.62
N GLN A 236 -4.79 -3.98 11.39
CA GLN A 236 -4.64 -5.42 11.56
C GLN A 236 -4.77 -6.19 10.24
N SER A 237 -5.61 -5.72 9.30
CA SER A 237 -5.66 -6.31 7.96
C SER A 237 -4.38 -6.06 7.18
N ASP A 238 -3.87 -4.84 7.18
CA ASP A 238 -2.62 -4.49 6.52
C ASP A 238 -1.43 -5.31 7.06
N LEU A 239 -1.44 -5.60 8.37
CA LEU A 239 -0.37 -6.38 9.01
C LEU A 239 -0.48 -7.89 8.78
N LEU A 240 -1.67 -8.46 8.58
CA LEU A 240 -1.86 -9.92 8.64
C LEU A 240 -2.36 -10.55 7.33
N VAL A 241 -3.26 -9.89 6.58
CA VAL A 241 -3.96 -10.55 5.45
C VAL A 241 -2.99 -10.93 4.32
N TYR A 242 -2.00 -10.09 4.04
CA TYR A 242 -0.93 -10.47 3.12
C TYR A 242 -0.21 -11.76 3.55
N GLY A 243 0.07 -11.90 4.85
CA GLY A 243 0.73 -13.10 5.38
C GLY A 243 -0.11 -14.37 5.25
N LEU A 244 -1.45 -14.27 5.37
CA LEU A 244 -2.34 -15.38 5.10
C LEU A 244 -2.25 -15.81 3.63
N PHE A 245 -2.35 -14.85 2.70
CA PHE A 245 -2.22 -15.12 1.26
C PHE A 245 -0.85 -15.70 0.90
N ARG A 246 0.22 -15.07 1.40
CA ARG A 246 1.60 -15.51 1.18
C ARG A 246 1.84 -16.93 1.68
N TRP A 247 1.28 -17.29 2.83
CA TRP A 247 1.35 -18.66 3.35
C TRP A 247 0.54 -19.63 2.50
N ALA A 248 -0.69 -19.27 2.09
CA ALA A 248 -1.55 -20.13 1.27
C ALA A 248 -0.92 -20.41 -0.09
N SER A 249 -0.36 -19.41 -0.76
CA SER A 249 0.35 -19.52 -2.04
C SER A 249 1.78 -20.07 -1.94
N ARG A 250 2.26 -20.39 -0.74
CA ARG A 250 3.68 -20.74 -0.47
C ARG A 250 4.66 -19.67 -0.97
N GLY A 251 4.23 -18.40 -1.02
CA GLY A 251 5.00 -17.29 -1.57
C GLY A 251 5.22 -17.33 -3.07
N LEU A 252 4.52 -18.22 -3.77
CA LEU A 252 4.52 -18.33 -5.24
C LEU A 252 3.28 -17.65 -5.80
N PHE A 253 3.43 -16.50 -6.44
CA PHE A 253 2.30 -15.79 -7.05
C PHE A 253 2.80 -14.80 -8.12
N LEU A 254 1.94 -14.42 -9.05
CA LEU A 254 2.20 -13.28 -9.93
C LEU A 254 2.07 -12.00 -9.12
N GLY A 255 3.08 -11.14 -9.17
CA GLY A 255 3.14 -9.91 -8.38
C GLY A 255 4.23 -9.89 -7.33
N GLU A 256 4.18 -8.93 -6.41
CA GLU A 256 5.12 -8.80 -5.29
C GLU A 256 4.60 -7.84 -4.21
N GLN A 257 5.14 -7.96 -3.00
CA GLN A 257 4.94 -7.01 -1.90
C GLN A 257 6.26 -6.30 -1.56
N ARG A 258 6.23 -4.97 -1.49
CA ARG A 258 7.33 -4.13 -1.07
C ARG A 258 6.78 -2.95 -0.28
N HIS A 259 7.53 -2.41 0.66
CA HIS A 259 7.13 -1.22 1.40
C HIS A 259 7.99 -0.03 0.98
N TYR A 260 7.34 1.09 0.68
CA TYR A 260 7.99 2.29 0.20
C TYR A 260 7.66 3.49 1.08
N LEU A 261 8.59 4.41 1.20
CA LEU A 261 8.36 5.74 1.76
C LEU A 261 9.13 6.76 0.94
N HIS A 262 8.42 7.64 0.29
CA HIS A 262 8.95 8.77 -0.44
C HIS A 262 8.38 10.05 0.16
N VAL A 263 9.21 11.09 0.27
CA VAL A 263 8.82 12.39 0.82
C VAL A 263 9.46 13.46 -0.04
N ASP A 264 8.63 14.35 -0.57
CA ASP A 264 9.06 15.52 -1.31
C ASP A 264 8.71 16.80 -0.52
N VAL A 265 9.54 17.81 -0.70
CA VAL A 265 9.33 19.15 -0.16
C VAL A 265 9.34 20.14 -1.31
N ASP A 266 8.23 20.81 -1.51
CA ASP A 266 8.03 21.78 -2.56
C ASP A 266 8.52 23.17 -2.17
N ASP A 267 8.73 24.04 -3.15
CA ASP A 267 9.01 25.48 -3.04
C ASP A 267 10.43 25.84 -2.62
N TRP A 268 11.41 24.96 -2.75
CA TRP A 268 12.79 25.31 -2.40
C TRP A 268 13.29 26.52 -3.19
N PHE A 269 13.68 27.58 -2.53
CA PHE A 269 14.01 28.96 -2.92
C PHE A 269 12.80 29.91 -3.04
N ASN A 270 11.59 29.42 -3.12
CA ASN A 270 10.39 30.25 -3.18
C ASN A 270 10.06 30.85 -1.79
N SER A 271 9.09 31.75 -1.73
CA SER A 271 8.39 32.14 -0.48
C SER A 271 7.04 31.42 -0.41
N ALA A 272 6.63 31.03 0.78
CA ALA A 272 5.32 30.45 1.04
C ALA A 272 4.48 31.44 1.86
N ASP A 273 3.18 31.38 1.73
CA ASP A 273 2.30 32.01 2.70
C ASP A 273 2.65 31.57 4.13
N HIS A 274 2.33 32.39 5.12
CA HIS A 274 2.52 32.08 6.52
C HIS A 274 1.21 32.19 7.28
N TYR A 275 0.73 31.08 7.80
CA TYR A 275 -0.50 31.02 8.57
C TYR A 275 -0.23 31.26 10.06
N TYR A 276 -1.08 32.07 10.69
CA TYR A 276 -1.05 32.32 12.13
C TYR A 276 -2.24 31.68 12.85
N PRO A 277 -2.11 31.34 14.15
CA PRO A 277 -3.17 30.61 14.88
C PRO A 277 -4.49 31.36 15.02
N ASP A 278 -4.52 32.66 14.78
CA ASP A 278 -5.73 33.50 14.76
C ASP A 278 -6.46 33.45 13.39
N GLY A 279 -5.93 32.70 12.42
CA GLY A 279 -6.47 32.58 11.09
C GLY A 279 -5.94 33.61 10.07
N HIS A 280 -5.04 34.52 10.51
CA HIS A 280 -4.38 35.43 9.60
C HIS A 280 -3.37 34.71 8.69
N ILE A 281 -3.30 35.12 7.43
CA ILE A 281 -2.30 34.65 6.46
C ILE A 281 -1.50 35.85 5.99
N GLU A 282 -0.17 35.73 6.07
CA GLU A 282 0.79 36.73 5.57
C GLU A 282 1.43 36.16 4.28
N SER A 283 1.19 36.82 3.16
CA SER A 283 1.75 36.41 1.84
C SER A 283 2.96 37.25 1.43
N ASP A 284 3.17 38.43 2.01
CA ASP A 284 4.28 39.35 1.69
C ASP A 284 4.93 39.89 2.98
N PRO A 285 6.14 39.43 3.33
CA PRO A 285 6.99 38.51 2.58
C PRO A 285 6.63 37.01 2.76
N GLY A 286 5.67 36.67 3.62
CA GLY A 286 5.37 35.30 3.97
C GLY A 286 6.54 34.58 4.65
N TYR A 287 6.56 33.25 4.58
CA TYR A 287 7.67 32.45 5.08
C TYR A 287 8.73 32.24 4.00
N GLN A 288 9.97 32.53 4.35
CA GLN A 288 11.17 32.24 3.54
C GLN A 288 12.10 31.33 4.32
N MET A 289 12.48 30.20 3.71
CA MET A 289 13.37 29.25 4.35
C MET A 289 14.77 29.81 4.55
N SER A 290 15.34 29.64 5.72
CA SER A 290 16.70 30.06 6.03
C SER A 290 17.73 28.98 5.70
N ALA A 291 18.99 29.40 5.56
CA ALA A 291 20.12 28.47 5.46
C ALA A 291 20.26 27.58 6.70
N HIS A 292 19.86 28.09 7.89
CA HIS A 292 19.80 27.31 9.11
C HIS A 292 18.79 26.16 8.99
N ASP A 293 17.56 26.44 8.54
CA ASP A 293 16.53 25.43 8.39
C ASP A 293 16.95 24.32 7.42
N ALA A 294 17.49 24.71 6.24
CA ALA A 294 18.00 23.77 5.24
C ALA A 294 19.10 22.86 5.81
N TYR A 295 20.05 23.41 6.55
CA TYR A 295 21.12 22.64 7.15
C TYR A 295 20.63 21.74 8.28
N ASN A 296 19.71 22.26 9.11
CA ASN A 296 19.07 21.51 10.19
C ASN A 296 18.34 20.25 9.65
N VAL A 297 17.55 20.37 8.60
CA VAL A 297 16.82 19.25 7.99
C VAL A 297 17.82 18.17 7.49
N SER A 298 18.97 18.57 6.95
CA SER A 298 20.02 17.61 6.54
C SER A 298 20.54 16.78 7.72
N LEU A 299 20.76 17.40 8.87
CA LEU A 299 21.15 16.73 10.11
C LEU A 299 20.05 15.82 10.65
N ARG A 300 18.80 16.27 10.58
CA ARG A 300 17.64 15.47 11.01
C ARG A 300 17.43 14.23 10.12
N GLN A 301 17.54 14.37 8.81
CA GLN A 301 17.52 13.23 7.90
C GLN A 301 18.59 12.19 8.28
N GLN A 302 19.82 12.61 8.56
CA GLN A 302 20.88 11.72 9.02
C GLN A 302 20.55 11.08 10.36
N ALA A 303 20.03 11.83 11.33
CA ALA A 303 19.65 11.32 12.63
C ALA A 303 18.52 10.27 12.55
N LEU A 304 17.51 10.50 11.69
CA LEU A 304 16.42 9.54 11.44
C LEU A 304 16.93 8.23 10.83
N ARG A 305 17.85 8.29 9.86
CA ARG A 305 18.50 7.10 9.29
C ARG A 305 19.24 6.26 10.36
N GLN A 306 19.92 6.94 11.29
CA GLN A 306 20.63 6.28 12.39
C GLN A 306 19.67 5.69 13.43
N LYS A 307 18.60 6.43 13.76
CA LYS A 307 17.58 6.01 14.72
C LYS A 307 16.76 4.82 14.22
N TYR A 308 16.48 4.79 12.91
CA TYR A 308 15.63 3.79 12.25
C TYR A 308 16.38 3.05 11.14
N PRO A 309 17.14 1.99 11.48
CA PRO A 309 17.95 1.26 10.48
C PRO A 309 17.14 0.70 9.29
N LEU A 310 15.85 0.40 9.49
CA LEU A 310 14.96 -0.04 8.41
C LEU A 310 14.69 1.05 7.36
N ALA A 311 14.96 2.32 7.69
CA ALA A 311 14.87 3.47 6.79
C ALA A 311 16.25 4.08 6.48
N GLY A 312 17.32 3.29 6.52
CA GLY A 312 18.70 3.76 6.33
C GLY A 312 18.96 4.41 4.96
N SER A 313 18.15 4.14 3.96
CA SER A 313 18.21 4.75 2.62
C SER A 313 17.36 6.01 2.45
N LEU A 314 16.58 6.42 3.46
CA LEU A 314 15.67 7.58 3.37
C LEU A 314 16.43 8.83 2.89
N THR A 315 16.00 9.39 1.78
CA THR A 315 16.53 10.63 1.21
C THR A 315 15.37 11.48 0.75
N LEU A 316 15.25 12.69 1.29
CA LEU A 316 14.19 13.63 0.94
C LEU A 316 14.39 14.15 -0.48
N GLY A 317 13.28 14.32 -1.20
CA GLY A 317 13.21 15.04 -2.46
C GLY A 317 12.97 16.52 -2.21
N MET A 318 13.67 17.41 -2.94
CA MET A 318 13.48 18.85 -2.86
C MET A 318 13.08 19.35 -4.24
N ALA A 319 11.81 19.73 -4.38
CA ALA A 319 11.32 20.37 -5.58
C ALA A 319 11.63 21.86 -5.51
N TYR A 320 12.47 22.35 -6.45
CA TYR A 320 13.06 23.67 -6.39
C TYR A 320 12.56 24.61 -7.49
N ASN A 321 12.40 25.88 -7.12
CA ASN A 321 12.10 27.00 -8.01
C ASN A 321 13.31 27.94 -8.05
N GLY A 322 14.08 27.86 -9.13
CA GLY A 322 15.38 28.52 -9.20
C GLY A 322 15.37 30.05 -9.42
N GLY A 323 14.18 30.66 -9.58
CA GLY A 323 14.05 32.09 -9.87
C GLY A 323 14.73 32.99 -8.85
N ASP A 324 14.59 32.69 -7.57
CA ASP A 324 15.17 33.47 -6.47
C ASP A 324 16.56 33.00 -6.03
N ALA A 325 17.14 32.00 -6.70
CA ALA A 325 18.45 31.49 -6.38
C ALA A 325 19.57 32.51 -6.71
N ASN A 326 20.45 32.79 -5.77
CA ASN A 326 21.62 33.62 -6.01
C ASN A 326 22.72 32.82 -6.75
N LEU A 327 22.74 32.88 -8.06
CA LEU A 327 23.68 32.14 -8.90
C LEU A 327 25.16 32.52 -8.69
N ARG A 328 25.46 33.61 -7.97
CA ARG A 328 26.82 34.06 -7.61
C ARG A 328 27.27 33.57 -6.24
N ALA A 329 26.37 32.93 -5.47
CA ALA A 329 26.70 32.44 -4.16
C ALA A 329 27.78 31.35 -4.20
N GLY A 330 28.76 31.47 -3.32
CA GLY A 330 29.74 30.40 -3.09
C GLY A 330 29.14 29.20 -2.35
N VAL A 331 29.99 28.21 -2.05
CA VAL A 331 29.58 27.06 -1.21
C VAL A 331 29.75 27.42 0.27
N ARG A 332 28.74 27.14 1.10
CA ARG A 332 28.80 27.36 2.55
C ARG A 332 28.19 26.17 3.30
N CYS A 333 29.03 25.44 4.00
CA CYS A 333 28.61 24.33 4.88
C CYS A 333 28.61 24.84 6.34
N SER A 334 27.49 25.38 6.79
CA SER A 334 27.36 25.93 8.15
C SER A 334 25.92 25.73 8.66
N PRO A 335 25.76 25.32 9.93
CA PRO A 335 24.45 25.20 10.55
C PRO A 335 23.80 26.57 10.89
N TYR A 336 24.50 27.67 10.62
CA TYR A 336 24.03 29.02 10.87
C TYR A 336 23.90 29.79 9.56
N GLY A 337 22.84 30.56 9.43
CA GLY A 337 22.63 31.43 8.28
C GLY A 337 21.17 31.79 8.07
N GLY A 338 20.94 33.00 7.59
CA GLY A 338 19.60 33.52 7.26
C GLY A 338 19.18 33.15 5.83
N VAL A 339 18.04 33.71 5.39
CA VAL A 339 17.44 33.52 4.06
C VAL A 339 18.43 33.81 2.92
N GLY A 340 19.11 34.97 2.94
CA GLY A 340 20.06 35.36 1.89
C GLY A 340 21.26 34.42 1.71
N GLN A 341 21.44 33.42 2.56
CA GLN A 341 22.51 32.41 2.50
C GLN A 341 22.02 31.03 2.06
N LEU A 342 20.70 30.89 1.80
CA LEU A 342 20.11 29.62 1.42
C LEU A 342 20.81 28.99 0.22
N THR A 343 21.04 29.75 -0.87
CA THR A 343 21.68 29.21 -2.07
C THR A 343 23.09 28.67 -1.80
N ALA A 344 23.88 29.36 -0.98
CA ALA A 344 25.23 28.92 -0.63
C ALA A 344 25.21 27.62 0.18
N THR A 345 24.24 27.45 1.07
CA THR A 345 24.00 26.22 1.85
C THR A 345 23.46 25.11 0.95
N THR A 346 22.54 25.41 0.04
CA THR A 346 22.02 24.45 -0.94
C THR A 346 23.14 23.81 -1.76
N ARG A 347 24.11 24.60 -2.22
CA ARG A 347 25.30 24.08 -2.92
C ARG A 347 26.14 23.11 -2.06
N CYS A 348 26.22 23.36 -0.75
CA CYS A 348 26.83 22.40 0.18
C CYS A 348 26.04 21.10 0.29
N LEU A 349 24.72 21.19 0.25
CA LEU A 349 23.78 20.10 0.44
C LEU A 349 23.41 19.40 -0.88
N ALA A 350 24.02 19.76 -2.01
CA ALA A 350 23.66 19.27 -3.35
C ALA A 350 23.53 17.75 -3.44
N ASN A 351 24.40 17.00 -2.75
CA ASN A 351 24.39 15.53 -2.72
C ASN A 351 23.72 14.93 -1.47
N THR A 352 23.11 15.76 -0.64
CA THR A 352 22.42 15.32 0.59
C THR A 352 20.97 14.97 0.33
N PHE A 353 20.34 15.68 -0.59
CA PHE A 353 18.96 15.55 -1.00
C PHE A 353 18.88 15.12 -2.47
N ARG A 354 17.72 14.69 -2.90
CA ARG A 354 17.33 14.53 -4.31
C ARG A 354 16.68 15.81 -4.78
N TRP A 355 16.93 16.20 -6.02
CA TRP A 355 16.43 17.47 -6.56
C TRP A 355 15.45 17.21 -7.69
N ILE A 356 14.34 17.93 -7.70
CA ILE A 356 13.25 17.79 -8.65
C ILE A 356 12.96 19.16 -9.26
N ASN A 357 12.82 19.22 -10.58
CA ASN A 357 12.40 20.45 -11.26
C ASN A 357 10.96 20.80 -10.88
N HIS A 358 10.79 22.02 -10.32
CA HIS A 358 9.48 22.52 -9.87
C HIS A 358 9.06 23.81 -10.61
N THR A 359 9.55 24.00 -11.84
CA THR A 359 9.48 25.24 -12.62
C THR A 359 10.33 26.37 -12.03
N LEU A 360 10.63 27.40 -12.83
CA LEU A 360 11.57 28.46 -12.43
C LEU A 360 10.96 29.40 -11.38
N THR A 361 9.75 29.89 -11.65
CA THR A 361 9.07 30.95 -10.86
C THR A 361 7.74 30.52 -10.28
N HIS A 362 7.41 29.21 -10.38
CA HIS A 362 6.19 28.62 -9.84
C HIS A 362 4.87 29.20 -10.42
N PRO A 363 4.73 29.41 -11.73
CA PRO A 363 3.47 29.86 -12.29
C PRO A 363 2.47 28.70 -12.35
N GLU A 364 1.18 29.02 -12.31
CA GLU A 364 0.15 28.08 -12.69
C GLU A 364 0.27 27.72 -14.20
N MET A 365 0.65 26.47 -14.50
CA MET A 365 0.88 26.00 -15.85
C MET A 365 -0.40 25.79 -16.67
N ASN A 366 -1.59 26.00 -16.08
CA ASN A 366 -2.88 25.74 -16.71
C ASN A 366 -3.14 26.57 -17.97
N PHE A 367 -2.62 27.80 -18.01
CA PHE A 367 -2.93 28.76 -19.08
C PHE A 367 -1.65 29.40 -19.69
N THR A 368 -0.48 28.87 -19.37
CA THR A 368 0.79 29.34 -19.95
C THR A 368 0.87 28.97 -21.42
N ASP A 369 1.47 29.86 -22.22
CA ASP A 369 1.81 29.53 -23.60
C ASP A 369 3.06 28.61 -23.68
N TYR A 370 3.36 28.13 -24.88
CA TYR A 370 4.50 27.24 -25.10
C TYR A 370 5.84 27.87 -24.71
N ALA A 371 6.06 29.16 -25.04
CA ALA A 371 7.33 29.83 -24.76
C ALA A 371 7.56 29.98 -23.27
N THR A 372 6.53 30.39 -22.53
CA THR A 372 6.55 30.47 -21.06
C THR A 372 6.75 29.09 -20.44
N SER A 373 5.94 28.10 -20.83
CA SER A 373 6.06 26.73 -20.31
C SER A 373 7.46 26.17 -20.53
N ARG A 374 8.03 26.39 -21.74
CA ARG A 374 9.37 25.92 -22.06
C ARG A 374 10.45 26.62 -21.23
N SER A 375 10.37 27.95 -21.05
CA SER A 375 11.36 28.70 -20.26
C SER A 375 11.29 28.30 -18.79
N GLU A 376 10.10 28.14 -18.22
CA GLU A 376 9.92 27.70 -16.83
C GLU A 376 10.59 26.36 -16.54
N ILE A 377 10.52 25.42 -17.46
CA ILE A 377 11.14 24.10 -17.32
C ILE A 377 12.66 24.18 -17.59
N ALA A 378 13.05 24.77 -18.73
CA ALA A 378 14.43 24.72 -19.20
C ALA A 378 15.37 25.62 -18.38
N ASP A 379 14.94 26.84 -18.05
CA ASP A 379 15.76 27.78 -17.28
C ASP A 379 15.95 27.31 -15.85
N ASN A 380 14.95 26.65 -15.27
CA ASN A 380 15.11 26.01 -13.96
C ASN A 380 16.17 24.89 -13.98
N LEU A 381 16.18 24.05 -15.02
CA LEU A 381 17.26 23.06 -15.22
C LEU A 381 18.64 23.73 -15.37
N ALA A 382 18.70 24.87 -16.06
CA ALA A 382 19.95 25.63 -16.18
C ALA A 382 20.44 26.21 -14.86
N VAL A 383 19.51 26.62 -13.97
CA VAL A 383 19.83 27.01 -12.59
C VAL A 383 20.43 25.83 -11.82
N ALA A 384 19.80 24.66 -11.86
CA ALA A 384 20.34 23.46 -11.21
C ALA A 384 21.76 23.15 -11.65
N GLN A 385 22.02 23.19 -12.95
CA GLN A 385 23.37 22.97 -13.51
C GLN A 385 24.39 23.96 -12.94
N ARG A 386 24.06 25.25 -12.88
CA ARG A 386 24.92 26.30 -12.31
C ARG A 386 25.18 26.14 -10.81
N LEU A 387 24.18 25.63 -10.07
CA LEU A 387 24.30 25.36 -8.64
C LEU A 387 24.98 24.02 -8.34
N GLY A 388 25.14 23.15 -9.33
CA GLY A 388 25.68 21.80 -9.16
C GLY A 388 24.69 20.82 -8.53
N LEU A 389 23.37 21.02 -8.71
CA LEU A 389 22.32 20.13 -8.23
C LEU A 389 22.12 18.98 -9.23
N PRO A 390 22.16 17.72 -8.80
CA PRO A 390 21.92 16.56 -9.67
C PRO A 390 20.41 16.39 -9.89
N VAL A 391 19.89 16.96 -10.98
CA VAL A 391 18.48 16.89 -11.38
C VAL A 391 18.33 16.00 -12.61
N ASP A 392 17.34 15.10 -12.59
CA ASP A 392 16.93 14.34 -13.77
C ASP A 392 15.85 15.11 -14.52
N GLY A 393 16.18 15.58 -15.73
CA GLY A 393 15.25 16.37 -16.56
C GLY A 393 14.03 15.58 -17.10
N SER A 394 14.00 14.27 -16.93
CA SER A 394 12.85 13.46 -17.30
C SER A 394 11.68 13.55 -16.29
N VAL A 395 11.89 14.15 -15.12
CA VAL A 395 10.88 14.33 -14.05
C VAL A 395 10.56 15.80 -13.88
N LEU A 396 9.29 16.13 -13.85
CA LEU A 396 8.79 17.48 -13.59
C LEU A 396 7.64 17.43 -12.61
N LYS A 397 7.70 18.27 -11.58
CA LYS A 397 6.60 18.58 -10.66
C LYS A 397 6.20 20.02 -10.90
N THR A 398 4.95 20.29 -11.30
CA THR A 398 4.44 21.65 -11.41
C THR A 398 3.85 22.12 -10.09
N GLY A 399 3.90 23.41 -9.82
CA GLY A 399 3.19 23.98 -8.67
C GLY A 399 1.71 23.61 -8.72
N GLU A 400 1.16 23.20 -7.58
CA GLU A 400 -0.27 22.84 -7.41
C GLU A 400 -0.79 21.78 -8.40
N TYR A 401 0.09 20.95 -8.96
CA TYR A 401 -0.22 19.99 -10.03
C TYR A 401 -0.83 20.66 -11.28
N SER A 402 -0.55 21.94 -11.46
CA SER A 402 -1.11 22.77 -12.54
C SER A 402 -0.65 22.32 -13.93
N GLY A 403 -1.46 22.61 -14.92
CA GLY A 403 -1.25 22.15 -16.30
C GLY A 403 -1.84 20.78 -16.62
N LEU A 404 -2.36 20.08 -15.61
CA LEU A 404 -2.87 18.69 -15.70
C LEU A 404 -4.40 18.59 -15.53
N GLY A 405 -5.12 19.63 -15.94
CA GLY A 405 -6.60 19.64 -15.95
C GLY A 405 -7.23 19.82 -14.57
N VAL A 406 -6.47 20.27 -13.59
CA VAL A 406 -6.95 20.60 -12.24
C VAL A 406 -6.64 22.07 -11.98
N TYR A 407 -7.67 22.89 -11.82
CA TYR A 407 -7.52 24.32 -11.60
C TYR A 407 -8.81 24.97 -11.10
N ASN A 408 -8.71 26.19 -10.57
CA ASN A 408 -9.87 27.03 -10.29
C ASN A 408 -10.33 27.74 -11.56
N PRO A 409 -11.62 27.63 -11.93
CA PRO A 409 -12.14 28.29 -13.14
C PRO A 409 -12.17 29.82 -13.01
N ASP A 410 -12.20 30.34 -11.80
CA ASP A 410 -12.04 31.77 -11.51
C ASP A 410 -10.61 31.99 -10.95
N PRO A 411 -9.71 32.63 -11.69
CA PRO A 411 -8.34 32.86 -11.26
C PRO A 411 -8.22 33.78 -10.04
N ASN A 412 -9.31 34.47 -9.64
CA ASN A 412 -9.36 35.28 -8.42
C ASN A 412 -9.95 34.51 -7.23
N ASN A 413 -10.30 33.26 -7.41
CA ASN A 413 -10.89 32.40 -6.40
C ASN A 413 -9.94 31.27 -6.05
N ASP A 414 -9.10 31.50 -5.06
CA ASP A 414 -8.20 30.50 -4.47
C ASP A 414 -8.99 29.60 -3.50
N THR A 415 -10.03 28.93 -4.03
CA THR A 415 -10.86 28.04 -3.24
C THR A 415 -10.35 26.63 -3.33
N ASP A 416 -9.86 26.09 -2.24
CA ASP A 416 -9.55 24.67 -2.10
C ASP A 416 -10.79 23.83 -1.83
N PRO A 417 -10.88 22.65 -2.47
CA PRO A 417 -10.01 22.12 -3.53
C PRO A 417 -10.35 22.72 -4.91
N PRO A 418 -9.37 22.78 -5.85
CA PRO A 418 -9.63 23.17 -7.22
C PRO A 418 -10.54 22.14 -7.93
N THR A 419 -11.09 22.52 -9.09
CA THR A 419 -11.96 21.64 -9.87
C THR A 419 -11.14 20.68 -10.71
N ASP A 420 -11.50 19.39 -10.67
CA ASP A 420 -10.96 18.36 -11.54
C ASP A 420 -11.75 18.31 -12.87
N PHE A 421 -11.20 18.90 -13.91
CA PHE A 421 -11.75 18.86 -15.28
C PHE A 421 -11.26 17.64 -16.08
N GLY A 422 -10.36 16.84 -15.50
CA GLY A 422 -9.77 15.67 -16.13
C GLY A 422 -8.53 15.96 -16.96
N LEU A 423 -7.69 14.94 -17.17
CA LEU A 423 -6.44 15.07 -17.91
C LEU A 423 -6.62 15.50 -19.37
N THR A 424 -7.80 15.33 -19.96
CA THR A 424 -8.12 15.84 -21.30
C THR A 424 -8.26 17.37 -21.35
N ALA A 425 -8.42 18.01 -20.20
CA ALA A 425 -8.42 19.46 -20.04
C ALA A 425 -7.05 20.03 -19.68
N SER A 426 -5.98 19.23 -19.74
CA SER A 426 -4.60 19.68 -19.54
C SER A 426 -4.20 20.73 -20.58
N ASN A 427 -3.28 21.63 -20.20
CA ASN A 427 -2.76 22.64 -21.11
C ASN A 427 -1.90 22.01 -22.23
N PRO A 428 -2.33 22.03 -23.50
CA PRO A 428 -1.58 21.39 -24.60
C PRO A 428 -0.24 22.05 -24.87
N GLU A 429 -0.11 23.36 -24.62
CA GLU A 429 1.16 24.09 -24.82
C GLU A 429 2.19 23.70 -23.75
N PHE A 430 1.76 23.49 -22.52
CA PHE A 430 2.59 22.96 -21.45
C PHE A 430 3.04 21.52 -21.77
N LEU A 431 2.13 20.64 -22.16
CA LEU A 431 2.46 19.25 -22.49
C LEU A 431 3.48 19.19 -23.66
N ARG A 432 3.29 20.01 -24.68
CA ARG A 432 4.22 20.11 -25.82
C ARG A 432 5.62 20.58 -25.37
N ALA A 433 5.68 21.60 -24.49
CA ALA A 433 6.95 22.08 -23.95
C ALA A 433 7.67 21.02 -23.12
N ALA A 434 6.93 20.30 -22.26
CA ALA A 434 7.42 19.20 -21.46
C ALA A 434 7.98 18.06 -22.35
N HIS A 435 7.22 17.65 -23.36
CA HIS A 435 7.62 16.64 -24.35
C HIS A 435 8.94 17.04 -25.06
N ASP A 436 9.00 18.25 -25.61
CA ASP A 436 10.14 18.74 -26.38
C ASP A 436 11.42 18.87 -25.54
N LEU A 437 11.28 18.99 -24.21
CA LEU A 437 12.39 19.02 -23.25
C LEU A 437 12.76 17.63 -22.70
N GLY A 438 12.06 16.57 -23.16
CA GLY A 438 12.35 15.19 -22.76
C GLY A 438 11.79 14.78 -21.40
N VAL A 439 10.84 15.53 -20.85
CA VAL A 439 10.05 15.11 -19.67
C VAL A 439 9.26 13.83 -20.03
N LYS A 440 9.24 12.90 -19.11
CA LYS A 440 8.50 11.62 -19.23
C LYS A 440 7.54 11.41 -18.09
N TYR A 441 7.82 11.99 -16.94
CA TYR A 441 7.12 11.73 -15.70
C TYR A 441 6.66 13.04 -15.06
N LEU A 442 5.37 13.11 -14.78
CA LEU A 442 4.73 14.24 -14.13
C LEU A 442 4.14 13.79 -12.80
N HIS A 443 4.16 14.64 -11.80
CA HIS A 443 3.48 14.37 -10.55
C HIS A 443 1.97 14.45 -10.71
N GLY A 444 1.24 13.44 -10.19
CA GLY A 444 -0.21 13.45 -10.10
C GLY A 444 -0.66 13.59 -8.65
N ASN A 445 -1.85 14.08 -8.43
CA ASN A 445 -2.44 14.22 -7.12
C ASN A 445 -3.55 13.19 -6.90
N MET A 446 -3.34 12.27 -5.97
CA MET A 446 -4.30 11.19 -5.66
C MET A 446 -5.63 11.69 -5.05
N SER A 447 -5.72 12.97 -4.67
CA SER A 447 -6.99 13.58 -4.25
C SER A 447 -7.96 13.75 -5.42
N PHE A 448 -7.44 13.89 -6.67
CA PHE A 448 -8.26 14.09 -7.86
C PHE A 448 -8.53 12.78 -8.61
N PRO A 449 -9.81 12.46 -8.92
CA PRO A 449 -10.15 11.23 -9.62
C PRO A 449 -9.42 11.01 -10.94
N SER A 450 -9.20 12.08 -11.74
CA SER A 450 -8.55 11.98 -13.04
C SER A 450 -7.06 11.62 -12.99
N HIS A 451 -6.40 11.86 -11.84
CA HIS A 451 -4.99 11.52 -11.62
C HIS A 451 -4.81 10.14 -11.00
N ARG A 452 -5.90 9.45 -10.64
CA ARG A 452 -5.84 8.12 -10.05
C ARG A 452 -5.66 7.05 -11.11
N PRO A 453 -4.66 6.18 -10.98
CA PRO A 453 -4.49 5.07 -11.91
C PRO A 453 -5.59 4.01 -11.70
N VAL A 454 -5.87 3.26 -12.76
CA VAL A 454 -6.86 2.16 -12.75
C VAL A 454 -6.38 0.91 -12.00
N CYS A 455 -5.08 0.80 -11.72
CA CYS A 455 -4.50 -0.32 -10.97
C CYS A 455 -3.53 0.19 -9.90
N PHE A 456 -3.34 -0.59 -8.85
CA PHE A 456 -2.54 -0.19 -7.69
C PHE A 456 -1.08 0.04 -8.06
N ASN A 457 -0.54 1.21 -7.70
CA ASN A 457 0.81 1.67 -8.05
C ASN A 457 1.09 1.86 -9.54
N CYS A 458 0.10 1.82 -10.39
CA CYS A 458 0.26 2.13 -11.80
C CYS A 458 0.47 3.63 -12.02
N GLY A 459 1.06 4.01 -13.14
CA GLY A 459 1.06 5.37 -13.64
C GLY A 459 -0.13 5.60 -14.59
N VAL A 460 -0.58 6.83 -14.69
CA VAL A 460 -1.60 7.22 -15.67
C VAL A 460 -0.90 7.67 -16.95
N THR A 461 -1.04 6.92 -18.03
CA THR A 461 -0.59 7.38 -19.35
C THR A 461 -1.43 8.59 -19.74
N HIS A 462 -0.78 9.72 -20.07
CA HIS A 462 -1.48 10.95 -20.36
C HIS A 462 -2.30 10.83 -21.66
N PRO A 463 -3.62 11.15 -21.67
CA PRO A 463 -4.46 10.89 -22.83
C PRO A 463 -4.15 11.79 -24.05
N LEU A 464 -3.57 12.97 -23.84
CA LEU A 464 -3.20 13.90 -24.90
C LEU A 464 -1.75 13.71 -25.38
N ASP A 465 -0.88 13.06 -24.60
CA ASP A 465 0.49 12.72 -24.98
C ASP A 465 0.92 11.43 -24.27
N THR A 466 0.87 10.32 -24.98
CA THR A 466 1.14 8.98 -24.44
C THR A 466 2.61 8.74 -24.07
N SER A 467 3.52 9.67 -24.39
CA SER A 467 4.92 9.62 -23.92
C SER A 467 5.07 10.10 -22.48
N LEU A 468 4.06 10.80 -21.94
CA LEU A 468 4.02 11.31 -20.58
C LEU A 468 3.24 10.37 -19.67
N THR A 469 3.77 10.14 -18.49
CA THR A 469 3.12 9.35 -17.43
C THR A 469 2.92 10.23 -16.21
N VAL A 470 1.68 10.31 -15.73
CA VAL A 470 1.36 10.92 -14.43
C VAL A 470 1.57 9.87 -13.34
N VAL A 471 2.47 10.17 -12.40
CA VAL A 471 2.88 9.24 -11.33
C VAL A 471 2.15 9.60 -10.04
N PRO A 472 1.61 8.63 -9.31
CA PRO A 472 0.87 8.90 -8.08
C PRO A 472 1.67 9.68 -7.03
N ASP A 473 1.06 10.73 -6.50
CA ASP A 473 1.58 11.56 -5.42
C ASP A 473 0.46 11.84 -4.40
N TRP A 474 0.81 12.00 -3.13
CA TRP A 474 -0.13 12.21 -2.05
C TRP A 474 0.22 13.47 -1.25
N PRO A 475 -0.47 14.59 -1.48
CA PRO A 475 -0.33 15.75 -0.61
C PRO A 475 -0.77 15.38 0.81
N THR A 476 0.06 15.69 1.80
CA THR A 476 -0.28 15.46 3.20
C THR A 476 -1.28 16.53 3.70
N ASN A 477 -2.00 16.22 4.79
CA ASN A 477 -2.83 17.23 5.43
C ASN A 477 -2.04 18.11 6.44
N ILE A 478 -0.70 17.99 6.47
CA ILE A 478 0.15 18.97 7.13
C ILE A 478 0.19 20.21 6.22
N ALA A 479 -0.33 21.32 6.72
CA ALA A 479 -0.60 22.50 5.91
C ALA A 479 0.69 23.14 5.35
N TYR A 480 0.68 23.46 4.05
CA TYR A 480 1.85 23.96 3.32
C TYR A 480 2.42 25.28 3.90
N HIS A 481 1.60 26.07 4.57
CA HIS A 481 1.92 27.40 5.09
C HIS A 481 2.08 27.45 6.62
N CYS A 482 2.06 26.30 7.29
CA CYS A 482 2.28 26.21 8.74
C CYS A 482 3.74 25.90 9.05
N THR A 483 4.31 26.62 10.01
CA THR A 483 5.72 26.52 10.40
C THR A 483 5.92 25.97 11.81
N THR A 484 4.87 25.97 12.64
CA THR A 484 4.92 25.56 14.05
C THR A 484 3.78 24.64 14.44
N PRO A 485 3.94 23.84 15.52
CA PRO A 485 2.86 23.01 16.07
C PRO A 485 1.57 23.77 16.42
N ALA A 486 1.67 25.04 16.84
CA ALA A 486 0.50 25.85 17.19
C ALA A 486 -0.29 26.24 15.95
N GLU A 487 0.40 26.66 14.89
CA GLU A 487 -0.18 27.00 13.60
C GLU A 487 -0.85 25.79 12.97
N GLU A 488 -0.13 24.65 12.88
CA GLU A 488 -0.67 23.41 12.33
C GLU A 488 -1.91 22.93 13.09
N THR A 489 -1.89 22.99 14.42
CA THR A 489 -3.05 22.60 15.23
C THR A 489 -4.26 23.49 14.97
N ALA A 490 -4.05 24.79 14.88
CA ALA A 490 -5.12 25.74 14.60
C ALA A 490 -5.70 25.53 13.20
N PHE A 491 -4.84 25.42 12.20
CA PHE A 491 -5.26 25.19 10.81
C PHE A 491 -5.99 23.87 10.66
N TYR A 492 -5.42 22.75 11.11
CA TYR A 492 -6.01 21.41 10.98
C TYR A 492 -7.42 21.36 11.59
N ASN A 493 -7.59 21.94 12.78
CA ASN A 493 -8.90 21.99 13.43
C ASN A 493 -9.89 22.94 12.76
N SER A 494 -9.40 24.01 12.09
CA SER A 494 -10.28 24.90 11.32
C SER A 494 -10.85 24.21 10.07
N PHE A 495 -10.20 23.15 9.59
CA PHE A 495 -10.68 22.34 8.47
C PHE A 495 -11.42 21.10 8.95
N TYR A 496 -10.87 20.31 9.86
CA TYR A 496 -11.33 18.97 10.20
C TYR A 496 -11.91 18.83 11.61
N GLY A 497 -11.86 19.88 12.43
CA GLY A 497 -12.49 19.89 13.75
C GLY A 497 -14.02 19.88 13.67
N PRO A 498 -14.73 19.78 14.80
CA PRO A 498 -16.20 19.64 14.83
C PRO A 498 -16.95 20.83 14.22
N ASN A 499 -16.32 22.00 14.17
CA ASN A 499 -16.86 23.22 13.56
C ASN A 499 -16.03 23.67 12.35
N GLY A 500 -15.19 22.80 11.80
CA GLY A 500 -14.31 23.10 10.68
C GLY A 500 -15.02 23.14 9.33
N LYS A 501 -14.30 23.53 8.28
CA LYS A 501 -14.80 23.61 6.90
C LYS A 501 -15.29 22.24 6.39
N PHE A 502 -14.61 21.14 6.78
CA PHE A 502 -14.93 19.75 6.45
C PHE A 502 -14.97 18.92 7.74
N PRO A 503 -16.00 19.04 8.60
CA PRO A 503 -16.02 18.41 9.90
C PRO A 503 -15.82 16.89 9.80
N TYR A 504 -14.78 16.39 10.43
CA TYR A 504 -14.42 14.97 10.45
C TYR A 504 -14.24 14.44 11.88
N TRP A 505 -13.51 15.18 12.72
CA TRP A 505 -13.24 14.79 14.10
C TRP A 505 -14.35 15.29 15.04
N PRO A 506 -14.78 14.48 16.01
CA PRO A 506 -15.83 14.88 16.94
C PRO A 506 -15.35 15.93 17.97
N THR A 507 -14.05 16.12 18.09
CA THR A 507 -13.39 17.11 18.98
C THR A 507 -12.19 17.71 18.27
N ASN A 508 -11.78 18.90 18.69
CA ASN A 508 -10.50 19.45 18.23
C ASN A 508 -9.34 18.56 18.68
N LEU A 509 -8.40 18.33 17.77
CA LEU A 509 -7.20 17.55 18.04
C LEU A 509 -6.09 18.43 18.63
N THR A 510 -5.27 17.84 19.46
CA THR A 510 -3.95 18.38 19.85
C THR A 510 -2.93 18.10 18.75
N TYR A 511 -1.81 18.80 18.72
CA TYR A 511 -0.73 18.57 17.76
C TYR A 511 -0.30 17.09 17.67
N ASN A 512 -0.09 16.44 18.82
CA ASN A 512 0.29 15.02 18.83
C ASN A 512 -0.79 14.11 18.22
N GLN A 513 -2.06 14.46 18.37
CA GLN A 513 -3.16 13.71 17.74
C GLN A 513 -3.21 13.98 16.24
N VAL A 514 -2.94 15.19 15.76
CA VAL A 514 -2.79 15.50 14.33
C VAL A 514 -1.66 14.66 13.73
N ILE A 515 -0.46 14.70 14.33
CA ILE A 515 0.68 13.88 13.88
C ILE A 515 0.34 12.39 13.91
N SER A 516 -0.39 11.91 14.92
CA SER A 516 -0.81 10.49 14.98
C SER A 516 -1.77 10.15 13.85
N ALA A 517 -2.75 11.00 13.56
CA ALA A 517 -3.72 10.79 12.48
C ALA A 517 -3.02 10.71 11.11
N GLU A 518 -2.13 11.68 10.83
CA GLU A 518 -1.36 11.70 9.58
C GLU A 518 -0.33 10.55 9.50
N THR A 519 0.17 10.09 10.64
CA THR A 519 0.97 8.86 10.73
C THR A 519 0.16 7.63 10.34
N ASP A 520 -1.11 7.54 10.72
CA ASP A 520 -1.96 6.40 10.38
C ASP A 520 -2.25 6.32 8.88
N VAL A 521 -2.44 7.48 8.22
CA VAL A 521 -2.54 7.55 6.77
C VAL A 521 -1.25 7.03 6.10
N ALA A 522 -0.10 7.54 6.53
CA ALA A 522 1.19 7.09 5.99
C ALA A 522 1.43 5.59 6.25
N MET A 523 1.07 5.08 7.42
CA MET A 523 1.20 3.65 7.74
C MET A 523 0.34 2.77 6.83
N SER A 524 -0.87 3.19 6.48
CA SER A 524 -1.70 2.49 5.50
C SER A 524 -1.02 2.46 4.13
N HIS A 525 -0.39 3.56 3.70
CA HIS A 525 0.38 3.61 2.45
C HIS A 525 1.60 2.67 2.48
N LEU A 526 2.39 2.73 3.55
CA LEU A 526 3.57 1.86 3.68
C LEU A 526 3.17 0.38 3.71
N SER A 527 2.18 0.03 4.53
CA SER A 527 1.72 -1.34 4.73
C SER A 527 1.08 -1.94 3.47
N SER A 528 0.36 -1.12 2.70
CA SER A 528 -0.19 -1.53 1.40
C SER A 528 0.89 -1.65 0.31
N GLY A 529 2.09 -1.13 0.53
CA GLY A 529 3.15 -1.09 -0.47
C GLY A 529 2.96 0.00 -1.52
N SER A 530 2.27 1.09 -1.17
CA SER A 530 2.00 2.20 -2.08
C SER A 530 3.30 2.93 -2.46
N LEU A 531 3.41 3.34 -3.73
CA LEU A 531 4.52 4.13 -4.27
C LEU A 531 4.34 5.65 -4.04
N TYR A 532 3.28 6.07 -3.35
CA TYR A 532 2.96 7.50 -3.20
C TYR A 532 4.11 8.26 -2.58
N THR A 533 4.41 9.42 -3.18
CA THR A 533 5.25 10.42 -2.56
C THR A 533 4.37 11.25 -1.62
N HIS A 534 4.86 11.51 -0.42
CA HIS A 534 4.16 12.38 0.54
C HIS A 534 4.72 13.79 0.40
N THR A 535 3.88 14.71 -0.09
CA THR A 535 4.28 16.09 -0.34
C THR A 535 4.12 16.97 0.90
N PHE A 536 5.21 17.68 1.19
CA PHE A 536 5.35 18.76 2.17
C PHE A 536 5.85 20.03 1.47
N HIS A 537 5.97 21.12 2.22
CA HIS A 537 6.46 22.40 1.70
C HIS A 537 7.54 23.01 2.60
N ILE A 538 8.26 24.02 2.11
CA ILE A 538 9.38 24.63 2.85
C ILE A 538 8.99 25.15 4.23
N ALA A 539 7.76 25.63 4.44
CA ALA A 539 7.30 26.11 5.74
C ALA A 539 7.36 25.00 6.81
N ASN A 540 7.09 23.76 6.41
CA ASN A 540 7.15 22.60 7.30
C ASN A 540 8.59 22.20 7.71
N LEU A 541 9.61 22.85 7.14
CA LEU A 541 11.03 22.65 7.45
C LEU A 541 11.58 23.63 8.49
N ARG A 542 10.81 24.67 8.90
CA ARG A 542 11.26 25.62 9.89
C ARG A 542 11.67 24.92 11.19
N ASP A 543 12.87 25.23 11.70
CA ASP A 543 13.26 24.86 13.06
C ASP A 543 12.45 25.69 14.06
N TYR A 544 11.39 25.11 14.61
CA TYR A 544 10.58 25.78 15.62
C TYR A 544 11.12 25.62 17.04
N GLY A 545 12.26 24.97 17.18
CA GLY A 545 12.99 24.79 18.44
C GLY A 545 13.66 23.44 18.56
N SER A 546 14.89 23.42 19.04
CA SER A 546 15.70 22.22 19.26
C SER A 546 15.91 21.37 17.99
N GLY A 547 15.92 22.01 16.84
CA GLY A 547 16.06 21.35 15.54
C GLY A 547 14.83 20.60 15.07
N ARG A 548 13.67 20.74 15.72
CA ARG A 548 12.43 20.08 15.33
C ARG A 548 11.70 20.85 14.24
N THR A 549 11.09 20.13 13.32
CA THR A 549 10.25 20.66 12.25
C THR A 549 8.97 19.82 12.12
N LEU A 550 7.90 20.38 11.54
CA LEU A 550 6.65 19.63 11.34
C LEU A 550 6.90 18.33 10.53
N LEU A 551 7.67 18.43 9.44
CA LEU A 551 8.05 17.27 8.62
C LEU A 551 8.81 16.22 9.43
N THR A 552 9.81 16.61 10.22
CA THR A 552 10.63 15.64 10.94
C THR A 552 9.91 15.01 12.13
N ASP A 553 8.93 15.70 12.73
CA ASP A 553 8.05 15.13 13.75
C ASP A 553 7.15 14.03 13.15
N TRP A 554 6.56 14.31 11.98
CA TRP A 554 5.78 13.33 11.25
C TRP A 554 6.65 12.13 10.84
N LEU A 555 7.83 12.35 10.26
CA LEU A 555 8.76 11.27 9.89
C LEU A 555 9.17 10.41 11.08
N ASP A 556 9.49 11.03 12.22
CA ASP A 556 9.86 10.30 13.45
C ASP A 556 8.70 9.42 13.93
N SER A 557 7.48 9.92 13.86
CA SER A 557 6.27 9.17 14.21
C SER A 557 6.01 8.01 13.24
N VAL A 558 6.06 8.23 11.93
CA VAL A 558 5.86 7.21 10.89
C VAL A 558 6.90 6.10 11.00
N LEU A 559 8.19 6.46 11.05
CA LEU A 559 9.28 5.49 11.13
C LEU A 559 9.30 4.74 12.46
N GLY A 560 8.92 5.41 13.55
CA GLY A 560 8.74 4.79 14.87
C GLY A 560 7.63 3.75 14.86
N LYS A 561 6.47 4.09 14.30
CA LYS A 561 5.33 3.18 14.17
C LYS A 561 5.63 2.02 13.23
N TYR A 562 6.19 2.29 12.04
CA TYR A 562 6.66 1.25 11.11
C TYR A 562 7.64 0.28 11.79
N SER A 563 8.66 0.82 12.45
CA SER A 563 9.68 0.03 13.14
C SER A 563 9.15 -0.75 14.35
N SER A 564 7.95 -0.45 14.86
CA SER A 564 7.33 -1.24 15.91
C SER A 564 6.68 -2.54 15.39
N TYR A 565 6.28 -2.56 14.12
CA TYR A 565 5.61 -3.70 13.51
C TYR A 565 6.51 -4.51 12.57
N TYR A 566 7.26 -3.86 11.69
CA TYR A 566 7.93 -4.51 10.57
C TYR A 566 9.40 -4.85 10.86
N ALA A 567 9.86 -5.96 10.26
CA ALA A 567 11.26 -6.40 10.26
C ALA A 567 11.95 -6.17 8.90
N VAL A 568 11.20 -5.78 7.88
CA VAL A 568 11.70 -5.52 6.53
C VAL A 568 12.00 -4.04 6.31
N PRO A 569 12.97 -3.66 5.46
CA PRO A 569 13.32 -2.27 5.23
C PRO A 569 12.24 -1.50 4.48
N VAL A 570 12.19 -0.19 4.71
CA VAL A 570 11.45 0.74 3.85
C VAL A 570 12.33 1.10 2.67
N LEU A 571 11.83 0.92 1.45
CA LEU A 571 12.50 1.31 0.23
C LEU A 571 12.24 2.80 -0.05
N ASN A 572 13.29 3.49 -0.46
CA ASN A 572 13.23 4.90 -0.84
C ASN A 572 13.93 5.06 -2.19
N LEU A 573 13.16 5.02 -3.27
CA LEU A 573 13.64 5.14 -4.65
C LEU A 573 13.86 6.63 -5.00
N ASP A 574 14.75 6.91 -5.95
CA ASP A 574 14.72 8.20 -6.61
C ASP A 574 13.53 8.30 -7.59
N TRP A 575 13.18 9.51 -7.99
CA TRP A 575 11.99 9.74 -8.81
C TRP A 575 12.00 8.98 -10.15
N PRO A 576 13.10 8.93 -10.92
CA PRO A 576 13.14 8.13 -12.14
C PRO A 576 12.92 6.63 -11.89
N ALA A 577 13.46 6.08 -10.81
CA ALA A 577 13.27 4.68 -10.45
C ALA A 577 11.84 4.41 -9.96
N LEU A 578 11.27 5.33 -9.15
CA LEU A 578 9.88 5.28 -8.71
C LEU A 578 8.91 5.30 -9.90
N ALA A 579 9.11 6.24 -10.82
CA ALA A 579 8.28 6.36 -12.02
C ALA A 579 8.40 5.12 -12.94
N LYS A 580 9.60 4.61 -13.16
CA LYS A 580 9.81 3.35 -13.89
C LYS A 580 9.11 2.18 -13.20
N ARG A 581 9.09 2.17 -11.87
CA ARG A 581 8.36 1.16 -11.10
C ARG A 581 6.87 1.23 -11.37
N SER A 582 6.30 2.44 -11.37
CA SER A 582 4.90 2.69 -11.70
C SER A 582 4.55 2.22 -13.12
N VAL A 583 5.39 2.53 -14.13
CA VAL A 583 5.23 2.04 -15.50
C VAL A 583 5.36 0.51 -15.58
N SER A 584 6.28 -0.09 -14.81
CA SER A 584 6.42 -1.55 -14.74
C SER A 584 5.15 -2.21 -14.19
N ARG A 585 4.47 -1.56 -13.23
CA ARG A 585 3.17 -2.03 -12.74
C ARG A 585 2.09 -1.99 -13.82
N ASN A 586 2.06 -0.97 -14.70
CA ASN A 586 1.17 -0.95 -15.85
C ASN A 586 1.38 -2.19 -16.73
N GLY A 587 2.64 -2.52 -17.04
CA GLY A 587 2.99 -3.72 -17.82
C GLY A 587 2.55 -5.01 -17.15
N HIS A 588 2.76 -5.13 -15.84
CA HIS A 588 2.35 -6.30 -15.07
C HIS A 588 0.82 -6.50 -15.12
N PHE A 589 0.03 -5.45 -14.84
CA PHE A 589 -1.43 -5.55 -14.89
C PHE A 589 -1.96 -5.76 -16.32
N ALA A 590 -1.29 -5.22 -17.33
CA ALA A 590 -1.60 -5.52 -18.72
C ALA A 590 -1.42 -7.02 -19.04
N GLN A 591 -0.39 -7.67 -18.50
CA GLN A 591 -0.19 -9.10 -18.61
C GLN A 591 -1.28 -9.91 -17.89
N LEU A 592 -1.69 -9.48 -16.67
CA LEU A 592 -2.83 -10.12 -15.98
C LEU A 592 -4.12 -10.00 -16.79
N ALA A 593 -4.41 -8.84 -17.35
CA ALA A 593 -5.58 -8.60 -18.21
C ALA A 593 -5.52 -9.40 -19.52
N ALA A 594 -4.33 -9.63 -20.06
CA ALA A 594 -4.12 -10.45 -21.25
C ALA A 594 -4.26 -11.96 -20.98
N GLY A 595 -4.39 -12.37 -19.73
CA GLY A 595 -4.51 -13.78 -19.35
C GLY A 595 -3.16 -14.49 -19.24
N VAL A 596 -2.13 -13.79 -18.71
CA VAL A 596 -0.87 -14.46 -18.35
C VAL A 596 -1.15 -15.64 -17.42
N ASP A 597 -0.50 -16.75 -17.68
CA ASP A 597 -0.62 -18.00 -16.92
C ASP A 597 0.75 -18.39 -16.36
N GLY A 598 0.81 -18.66 -15.07
CA GLY A 598 1.97 -19.22 -14.39
C GLY A 598 1.59 -20.60 -13.84
N VAL A 599 2.34 -21.63 -14.13
CA VAL A 599 2.10 -22.99 -13.61
C VAL A 599 3.31 -23.46 -12.80
N PHE A 600 3.09 -23.74 -11.54
CA PHE A 600 4.08 -24.37 -10.67
C PHE A 600 4.03 -25.89 -10.83
N ASP A 601 5.16 -26.47 -11.22
CA ASP A 601 5.39 -27.92 -11.27
C ASP A 601 6.25 -28.30 -10.06
N ARG A 602 5.65 -28.93 -9.05
CA ARG A 602 6.35 -29.32 -7.81
C ARG A 602 7.41 -30.37 -8.05
N ALA A 603 7.14 -31.34 -8.95
CA ALA A 603 8.08 -32.39 -9.24
C ALA A 603 9.34 -31.86 -9.94
N ALA A 604 9.16 -30.90 -10.84
CA ALA A 604 10.27 -30.26 -11.55
C ALA A 604 10.92 -29.12 -10.73
N GLY A 605 10.26 -28.59 -9.70
CA GLY A 605 10.73 -27.42 -8.97
C GLY A 605 10.78 -26.14 -9.82
N THR A 606 9.86 -25.99 -10.78
CA THR A 606 9.85 -24.88 -11.75
C THR A 606 8.50 -24.20 -11.81
N VAL A 607 8.52 -22.90 -12.16
CA VAL A 607 7.34 -22.16 -12.60
C VAL A 607 7.47 -21.93 -14.10
N THR A 608 6.49 -22.35 -14.88
CA THR A 608 6.39 -22.03 -16.30
C THR A 608 5.40 -20.88 -16.48
N VAL A 609 5.87 -19.78 -17.06
CA VAL A 609 5.04 -18.58 -17.30
C VAL A 609 4.84 -18.41 -18.80
N SER A 610 3.62 -18.16 -19.23
CA SER A 610 3.26 -17.86 -20.62
C SER A 610 2.20 -16.78 -20.71
N SER A 611 2.18 -16.05 -21.81
CA SER A 611 1.17 -15.02 -22.08
C SER A 611 0.83 -14.96 -23.56
N PRO A 612 -0.44 -14.65 -23.91
CA PRO A 612 -0.82 -14.39 -25.31
C PRO A 612 -0.13 -13.15 -25.90
N GLN A 613 0.37 -12.26 -25.04
CA GLN A 613 1.01 -11.00 -25.43
C GLN A 613 2.45 -10.93 -24.93
N ALA A 614 3.33 -10.28 -25.70
CA ALA A 614 4.68 -9.95 -25.23
C ALA A 614 4.62 -8.89 -24.13
N GLY A 615 5.53 -8.97 -23.15
CA GLY A 615 5.64 -8.01 -22.05
C GLY A 615 6.39 -8.58 -20.87
N THR A 616 6.31 -7.92 -19.73
CA THR A 616 7.00 -8.35 -18.49
C THR A 616 6.00 -8.52 -17.37
N VAL A 617 6.09 -9.63 -16.65
CA VAL A 617 5.33 -9.90 -15.43
C VAL A 617 6.29 -10.10 -14.26
N THR A 618 5.92 -9.68 -13.07
CA THR A 618 6.67 -9.98 -11.85
C THR A 618 6.17 -11.28 -11.25
N VAL A 619 7.08 -12.16 -10.82
CA VAL A 619 6.76 -13.44 -10.19
C VAL A 619 7.48 -13.52 -8.85
N SER A 620 6.72 -13.67 -7.76
CA SER A 620 7.24 -13.96 -6.43
C SER A 620 7.52 -15.45 -6.26
N GLY A 621 8.51 -15.77 -5.42
CA GLY A 621 8.95 -17.13 -5.20
C GLY A 621 9.71 -17.74 -6.40
N ALA A 622 10.19 -16.94 -7.33
CA ALA A 622 10.92 -17.37 -8.51
C ALA A 622 12.32 -16.76 -8.57
N ARG A 623 13.29 -17.52 -9.12
CA ARG A 623 14.68 -17.11 -9.23
C ARG A 623 15.09 -17.00 -10.69
N THR A 624 15.49 -15.81 -11.09
CA THR A 624 16.19 -15.50 -12.37
C THR A 624 17.47 -14.77 -12.05
N ALA A 625 18.26 -14.40 -13.07
CA ALA A 625 19.46 -13.57 -12.89
C ALA A 625 19.14 -12.19 -12.31
N ASP A 626 17.95 -11.65 -12.63
CA ASP A 626 17.47 -10.32 -12.19
C ASP A 626 16.59 -10.38 -10.95
N ALA A 627 16.53 -11.53 -10.26
CA ALA A 627 15.73 -11.68 -9.06
C ALA A 627 16.27 -10.80 -7.93
N THR A 628 15.34 -10.20 -7.20
CA THR A 628 15.64 -9.36 -6.02
C THR A 628 15.04 -9.98 -4.77
N THR A 629 15.75 -9.82 -3.65
CA THR A 629 15.29 -10.30 -2.34
C THR A 629 14.80 -9.14 -1.51
N TYR A 630 13.66 -9.33 -0.82
CA TYR A 630 13.09 -8.38 0.13
C TYR A 630 12.58 -9.13 1.37
N GLY A 631 13.26 -8.97 2.49
CA GLY A 631 13.07 -9.88 3.63
C GLY A 631 13.43 -11.31 3.24
N SER A 632 12.50 -12.23 3.45
CA SER A 632 12.63 -13.64 3.03
C SER A 632 12.08 -13.92 1.63
N GLU A 633 11.48 -12.94 0.99
CA GLU A 633 10.86 -13.08 -0.32
C GLU A 633 11.85 -12.83 -1.45
N VAL A 634 11.71 -13.63 -2.51
CA VAL A 634 12.41 -13.43 -3.78
C VAL A 634 11.35 -13.10 -4.82
N SER A 635 11.57 -12.06 -5.62
CA SER A 635 10.74 -11.79 -6.80
C SER A 635 11.61 -11.49 -8.01
N ALA A 636 11.11 -11.84 -9.19
CA ALA A 636 11.83 -11.68 -10.44
C ALA A 636 10.92 -11.08 -11.52
N PRO A 637 11.40 -10.12 -12.33
CA PRO A 637 10.76 -9.78 -13.59
C PRO A 637 10.98 -10.91 -14.59
N VAL A 638 9.92 -11.32 -15.28
CA VAL A 638 9.95 -12.34 -16.34
C VAL A 638 9.47 -11.70 -17.63
N THR A 639 10.36 -11.58 -18.60
CA THR A 639 10.04 -11.06 -19.93
C THR A 639 9.50 -12.18 -20.80
N LEU A 640 8.34 -11.96 -21.38
CA LEU A 640 7.58 -12.93 -22.17
C LEU A 640 7.51 -12.50 -23.65
N SER A 641 7.65 -13.47 -24.55
CA SER A 641 7.26 -13.34 -25.95
C SER A 641 5.86 -13.95 -26.12
N ALA A 642 5.04 -13.37 -26.99
CA ALA A 642 3.67 -13.84 -27.22
C ALA A 642 3.62 -15.34 -27.52
N GLY A 643 2.85 -16.08 -26.72
CA GLY A 643 2.64 -17.53 -26.87
C GLY A 643 3.85 -18.42 -26.56
N GLN A 644 4.97 -17.87 -26.10
CA GLN A 644 6.17 -18.67 -25.77
C GLN A 644 6.29 -18.83 -24.26
N PRO A 645 6.30 -20.07 -23.72
CA PRO A 645 6.48 -20.31 -22.30
C PRO A 645 7.94 -20.09 -21.87
N VAL A 646 8.12 -19.54 -20.68
CA VAL A 646 9.40 -19.36 -20.01
C VAL A 646 9.39 -20.15 -18.70
N ALA A 647 10.33 -21.09 -18.56
CA ALA A 647 10.50 -21.84 -17.31
C ALA A 647 11.57 -21.18 -16.43
N ILE A 648 11.25 -21.00 -15.15
CA ILE A 648 12.11 -20.41 -14.14
C ILE A 648 12.13 -21.30 -12.89
N THR A 649 13.22 -21.24 -12.11
CA THR A 649 13.34 -22.03 -10.88
C THR A 649 12.39 -21.50 -9.80
N ALA A 650 11.57 -22.39 -9.25
CA ALA A 650 10.71 -22.05 -8.10
C ALA A 650 11.52 -22.05 -6.80
N SER A 651 11.10 -21.20 -5.88
CA SER A 651 11.64 -21.08 -4.51
C SER A 651 10.48 -20.88 -3.52
N PRO A 652 9.59 -21.89 -3.38
CA PRO A 652 8.44 -21.79 -2.51
C PRO A 652 8.87 -21.66 -1.04
N LEU A 653 8.07 -20.94 -0.26
CA LEU A 653 8.18 -20.93 1.19
C LEU A 653 7.64 -22.25 1.77
N PRO A 654 8.20 -22.73 2.90
CA PRO A 654 7.81 -23.98 3.53
C PRO A 654 6.38 -24.00 4.05
#